data_63ff1518ac12f3488aac559642b6ee04
#
_entry.id   63ff1518ac12f3488aac559642b6ee04
#
_cell.length_a   1.000
_cell.length_b   1.000
_cell.length_c   1.000
_cell.angle_alpha   90.00
_cell.angle_beta   90.00
_cell.angle_gamma   90.00
#
_symmetry.space_group_name_H-M   'P 1'
#
loop_
_entity.id
_entity.type
_entity.pdbx_description
1 polymer ?
#
loop_
_entity_poly.entity_id
_entity_poly.type
_entity_poly.pdbx_seq_one_letter_code
_entity_poly.pdbx_strand_id
1 'polypeptide(L)'
;MKQLFLLALIAASAWTQTFSAAADLDAITLQAIKDGYMPGAVILVGHNGKVVFKKAYGDRALVPAKEAATVDTIYDAASLTKVIATTPAMMKLVETGRVRLDDLVTAYLPEFQGGTSEITVRDLMIHFSGLRPDLDLEPVWSGYETGIKKALVDKPTDPHGTKFVYSDINFELLGEIIRRVSGKTLDEFVQEQIYRPLGMKDTTYRPPASWVSRIAPTEIDATTGKPLRGVVHDPTARYMGGVAGHAGVFTTADDLAIYAQMMLDMGKRGSTRIFAPATVERFTSPATPANQPVIRGLGWDIDSPYSSNRGEIWVGGYGHTGFTGPAIWIHPASQSFLVIMANRNHPKGGRSINSWRSKVASAVAAALSVDAPAVKAQGVSTGLDVFAKQNFAPLKGKRVGLITNQTGVDRQGRRNIDLMRAAGVNLVTLFAPEHGIAGAVDVDNIADEVDKASGLRVRSLYGNGRTRVTSGMFQELDAVVFDIQDVGARFYTYGCAMLYGVEEAAKAGVAFYVLDRPNPITGTHVEGPMLDANLHSNVGCYDLPVRHGLTLGEIATMANVEQKWGAKLEVVRMENWGRAEWFDDAGQPWVDPSPNMRSLNAATLYPGIALLETQKEYSVGRGTDAPFEQIGAEWIRGEDLASYLNGRHLLGVRAYPVRFQPTASVGAGKMLGGVRFVVTDREVFDAVGLGVEVAGAIRALYPGRLDPEASRNLIGNRAVLDALKSGEDPTSIAAKARLTTDAFLARRSPFLLYQ
;
A
#
# COMPACT_ATOMS: atom_id res chain seq x y z
N MET A 1 -67.64 -26.98 -6.91
CA MET A 1 -66.24 -27.31 -6.95
C MET A 1 -65.45 -26.05 -6.72
N LYS A 2 -64.98 -25.84 -5.48
CA LYS A 2 -64.20 -24.67 -5.08
C LYS A 2 -62.75 -25.08 -5.04
N GLN A 3 -61.91 -24.52 -5.91
CA GLN A 3 -60.46 -24.72 -5.84
C GLN A 3 -59.88 -23.70 -4.84
N LEU A 4 -59.27 -24.20 -3.76
CA LEU A 4 -58.42 -23.42 -2.85
C LEU A 4 -57.02 -23.26 -3.49
N PHE A 5 -56.63 -22.03 -3.72
CA PHE A 5 -55.23 -21.68 -3.99
C PHE A 5 -54.49 -21.48 -2.64
N LEU A 6 -53.55 -22.36 -2.35
CA LEU A 6 -52.60 -22.23 -1.23
C LEU A 6 -51.44 -21.39 -1.71
N LEU A 7 -51.35 -20.11 -1.28
CA LEU A 7 -50.15 -19.29 -1.43
C LEU A 7 -49.13 -19.69 -0.34
N ALA A 8 -48.09 -20.36 -0.73
CA ALA A 8 -46.92 -20.57 0.12
C ALA A 8 -46.09 -19.28 0.18
N LEU A 9 -46.13 -18.56 1.30
CA LEU A 9 -45.18 -17.50 1.61
C LEU A 9 -43.80 -18.16 1.91
N ILE A 10 -42.89 -18.04 0.94
CA ILE A 10 -41.48 -18.30 1.18
C ILE A 10 -40.91 -17.09 1.94
N ALA A 11 -40.77 -17.17 3.24
CA ALA A 11 -40.02 -16.20 4.01
C ALA A 11 -38.53 -16.38 3.67
N ALA A 12 -38.00 -15.52 2.82
CA ALA A 12 -36.56 -15.38 2.61
C ALA A 12 -35.98 -14.84 3.92
N SER A 13 -35.41 -15.70 4.74
CA SER A 13 -34.55 -15.30 5.85
C SER A 13 -33.29 -14.68 5.26
N ALA A 14 -33.25 -13.34 5.20
CA ALA A 14 -32.01 -12.62 4.95
C ALA A 14 -31.07 -12.91 6.13
N TRP A 15 -30.10 -13.76 5.91
CA TRP A 15 -28.98 -13.91 6.83
C TRP A 15 -28.19 -12.61 6.75
N THR A 16 -28.41 -11.71 7.71
CA THR A 16 -27.50 -10.62 7.97
C THR A 16 -26.20 -11.24 8.49
N GLN A 17 -25.21 -11.28 7.64
CA GLN A 17 -23.87 -11.71 8.01
C GLN A 17 -23.41 -10.79 9.15
N THR A 18 -23.27 -11.31 10.35
CA THR A 18 -22.79 -10.56 11.53
C THR A 18 -21.31 -10.26 11.28
N PHE A 19 -20.88 -9.00 11.44
CA PHE A 19 -19.46 -8.63 11.33
C PHE A 19 -18.63 -9.53 12.23
N SER A 20 -17.63 -10.22 11.69
CA SER A 20 -16.89 -11.29 12.36
C SER A 20 -16.22 -10.86 13.68
N ALA A 21 -15.72 -9.61 13.76
CA ALA A 21 -15.15 -9.06 14.99
C ALA A 21 -16.18 -8.53 16.01
N ALA A 22 -17.48 -8.63 15.77
CA ALA A 22 -18.49 -7.99 16.62
C ALA A 22 -18.37 -8.41 18.09
N ALA A 23 -18.15 -9.70 18.36
CA ALA A 23 -17.99 -10.22 19.72
C ALA A 23 -16.69 -9.72 20.39
N ASP A 24 -15.60 -9.66 19.63
CA ASP A 24 -14.31 -9.15 20.13
C ASP A 24 -14.40 -7.65 20.45
N LEU A 25 -15.05 -6.87 19.57
CA LEU A 25 -15.29 -5.44 19.79
C LEU A 25 -16.15 -5.20 21.04
N ASP A 26 -17.15 -6.05 21.25
CA ASP A 26 -17.98 -6.02 22.48
C ASP A 26 -17.11 -6.27 23.73
N ALA A 27 -16.34 -7.35 23.73
CA ALA A 27 -15.49 -7.72 24.85
C ALA A 27 -14.43 -6.64 25.15
N ILE A 28 -13.70 -6.18 24.14
CA ILE A 28 -12.64 -5.16 24.25
C ILE A 28 -13.23 -3.85 24.79
N THR A 29 -14.39 -3.41 24.29
CA THR A 29 -14.96 -2.10 24.63
C THR A 29 -15.65 -2.13 25.99
N LEU A 30 -16.43 -3.17 26.29
CA LEU A 30 -17.07 -3.31 27.61
C LEU A 30 -16.04 -3.46 28.73
N GLN A 31 -14.92 -4.16 28.47
CA GLN A 31 -13.84 -4.24 29.45
C GLN A 31 -13.18 -2.87 29.66
N ALA A 32 -12.94 -2.09 28.63
CA ALA A 32 -12.37 -0.74 28.77
C ALA A 32 -13.29 0.21 29.54
N ILE A 33 -14.61 0.12 29.34
CA ILE A 33 -15.61 0.88 30.14
C ILE A 33 -15.58 0.43 31.60
N LYS A 34 -15.56 -0.88 31.88
CA LYS A 34 -15.47 -1.44 33.24
C LYS A 34 -14.20 -1.00 33.96
N ASP A 35 -13.08 -0.91 33.24
CA ASP A 35 -11.79 -0.46 33.77
C ASP A 35 -11.70 1.07 33.94
N GLY A 36 -12.78 1.81 33.60
CA GLY A 36 -12.89 3.24 33.79
C GLY A 36 -12.08 4.09 32.81
N TYR A 37 -11.76 3.58 31.61
CA TYR A 37 -11.06 4.36 30.57
C TYR A 37 -11.96 5.43 29.95
N MET A 38 -13.27 5.16 29.86
CA MET A 38 -14.28 6.07 29.33
C MET A 38 -15.67 5.61 29.79
N PRO A 39 -16.66 6.51 29.85
CA PRO A 39 -18.04 6.13 30.24
C PRO A 39 -18.73 5.32 29.12
N GLY A 40 -18.45 5.60 27.88
CA GLY A 40 -19.03 4.92 26.73
C GLY A 40 -18.38 5.33 25.41
N ALA A 41 -18.81 4.67 24.34
CA ALA A 41 -18.30 4.90 22.99
C ALA A 41 -19.31 4.52 21.91
N VAL A 42 -19.09 5.02 20.69
CA VAL A 42 -19.69 4.53 19.46
C VAL A 42 -18.56 4.08 18.52
N ILE A 43 -18.65 2.87 18.00
CA ILE A 43 -17.73 2.31 17.00
C ILE A 43 -18.51 2.10 15.70
N LEU A 44 -17.93 2.58 14.59
CA LEU A 44 -18.49 2.39 13.26
C LEU A 44 -17.36 1.96 12.31
N VAL A 45 -17.63 0.91 11.52
CA VAL A 45 -16.71 0.37 10.51
C VAL A 45 -17.36 0.43 9.13
N GLY A 46 -16.68 1.02 8.18
CA GLY A 46 -17.03 0.99 6.77
C GLY A 46 -16.09 0.08 5.98
N HIS A 47 -16.62 -0.66 5.02
CA HIS A 47 -15.87 -1.52 4.11
C HIS A 47 -16.58 -1.65 2.76
N ASN A 48 -15.85 -1.46 1.66
CA ASN A 48 -16.37 -1.57 0.30
C ASN A 48 -17.67 -0.78 0.09
N GLY A 49 -17.70 0.48 0.52
CA GLY A 49 -18.85 1.39 0.34
C GLY A 49 -20.04 1.12 1.28
N LYS A 50 -19.92 0.22 2.26
CA LYS A 50 -20.99 -0.13 3.20
C LYS A 50 -20.54 0.03 4.66
N VAL A 51 -21.46 0.41 5.53
CA VAL A 51 -21.26 0.30 6.98
C VAL A 51 -21.50 -1.17 7.38
N VAL A 52 -20.43 -1.86 7.77
CA VAL A 52 -20.44 -3.28 8.14
C VAL A 52 -20.60 -3.50 9.64
N PHE A 53 -20.31 -2.47 10.45
CA PHE A 53 -20.52 -2.48 11.89
C PHE A 53 -20.84 -1.09 12.40
N LYS A 54 -21.82 -0.99 13.30
CA LYS A 54 -22.13 0.24 14.06
C LYS A 54 -22.79 -0.12 15.39
N LYS A 55 -22.17 0.27 16.51
CA LYS A 55 -22.71 -0.01 17.85
C LYS A 55 -22.30 1.05 18.86
N ALA A 56 -23.22 1.37 19.78
CA ALA A 56 -23.01 2.20 20.94
C ALA A 56 -22.79 1.33 22.19
N TYR A 57 -21.95 1.78 23.11
CA TYR A 57 -21.56 1.08 24.33
C TYR A 57 -21.60 2.04 25.53
N GLY A 58 -22.06 1.56 26.69
CA GLY A 58 -22.03 2.29 27.93
C GLY A 58 -22.87 3.56 27.93
N ASP A 59 -22.38 4.59 28.61
CA ASP A 59 -23.09 5.84 28.85
C ASP A 59 -22.43 7.02 28.11
N ARG A 60 -23.23 7.95 27.53
CA ARG A 60 -22.71 9.23 27.03
C ARG A 60 -22.47 10.23 28.15
N ALA A 61 -23.16 10.09 29.28
CA ALA A 61 -23.00 10.92 30.48
C ALA A 61 -23.12 10.08 31.76
N LEU A 62 -22.32 10.43 32.76
CA LEU A 62 -22.38 9.86 34.11
C LEU A 62 -22.95 10.86 35.13
N VAL A 63 -22.75 12.15 34.89
CA VAL A 63 -23.21 13.23 35.74
C VAL A 63 -23.90 14.33 34.91
N PRO A 64 -24.92 14.99 35.42
CA PRO A 64 -25.52 14.82 36.77
C PRO A 64 -26.32 13.51 36.94
N ALA A 65 -26.65 12.84 35.83
CA ALA A 65 -27.30 11.55 35.79
C ALA A 65 -26.69 10.67 34.69
N LYS A 66 -26.84 9.34 34.84
CA LYS A 66 -26.44 8.41 33.78
C LYS A 66 -27.37 8.51 32.58
N GLU A 67 -26.79 8.67 31.43
CA GLU A 67 -27.49 8.69 30.13
C GLU A 67 -26.80 7.70 29.20
N ALA A 68 -27.54 6.69 28.70
CA ALA A 68 -26.98 5.70 27.78
C ALA A 68 -26.45 6.34 26.50
N ALA A 69 -25.33 5.87 26.02
CA ALA A 69 -24.82 6.21 24.67
C ALA A 69 -25.73 5.62 23.61
N THR A 70 -26.01 6.39 22.56
CA THR A 70 -26.78 5.96 21.38
C THR A 70 -25.93 6.15 20.13
N VAL A 71 -26.26 5.46 19.05
CA VAL A 71 -25.49 5.54 17.80
C VAL A 71 -25.48 6.93 17.17
N ASP A 72 -26.45 7.77 17.54
CA ASP A 72 -26.59 9.16 17.13
C ASP A 72 -26.06 10.15 18.18
N THR A 73 -25.34 9.68 19.19
CA THR A 73 -24.68 10.56 20.17
C THR A 73 -23.69 11.47 19.47
N ILE A 74 -23.76 12.76 19.80
CA ILE A 74 -22.88 13.80 19.28
C ILE A 74 -21.70 13.97 20.22
N TYR A 75 -20.49 14.04 19.69
CA TYR A 75 -19.25 14.20 20.47
C TYR A 75 -18.50 15.46 20.07
N ASP A 76 -17.81 16.07 21.02
CA ASP A 76 -16.76 17.04 20.74
C ASP A 76 -15.62 16.32 20.00
N ALA A 77 -15.37 16.71 18.76
CA ALA A 77 -14.39 16.09 17.90
C ALA A 77 -12.94 16.42 18.28
N ALA A 78 -12.73 17.45 19.13
CA ALA A 78 -11.40 17.94 19.49
C ALA A 78 -10.52 18.13 18.25
N SER A 79 -9.28 17.60 18.25
CA SER A 79 -8.35 17.72 17.14
C SER A 79 -8.77 17.04 15.83
N LEU A 80 -9.83 16.23 15.79
CA LEU A 80 -10.41 15.82 14.50
C LEU A 80 -10.89 17.04 13.70
N THR A 81 -11.18 18.16 14.35
CA THR A 81 -11.46 19.46 13.70
C THR A 81 -10.43 19.79 12.63
N LYS A 82 -9.14 19.50 12.88
CA LYS A 82 -8.06 19.74 11.94
C LYS A 82 -8.30 19.05 10.59
N VAL A 83 -8.76 17.81 10.62
CA VAL A 83 -8.92 16.99 9.41
C VAL A 83 -10.33 16.95 8.84
N ILE A 84 -11.33 17.37 9.61
CA ILE A 84 -12.73 17.43 9.11
C ILE A 84 -13.22 18.86 8.85
N ALA A 85 -12.47 19.89 9.27
CA ALA A 85 -12.82 21.30 9.01
C ALA A 85 -11.67 22.05 8.31
N THR A 86 -10.55 22.28 8.99
CA THR A 86 -9.47 23.15 8.48
C THR A 86 -8.78 22.55 7.24
N THR A 87 -8.42 21.27 7.29
CA THR A 87 -7.81 20.59 6.13
C THR A 87 -8.73 20.60 4.90
N PRO A 88 -10.00 20.16 4.96
CA PRO A 88 -10.85 20.22 3.77
C PRO A 88 -11.14 21.64 3.29
N ALA A 89 -11.16 22.64 4.18
CA ALA A 89 -11.23 24.05 3.76
C ALA A 89 -9.97 24.47 2.99
N MET A 90 -8.78 24.11 3.47
CA MET A 90 -7.51 24.34 2.75
C MET A 90 -7.48 23.59 1.42
N MET A 91 -7.97 22.33 1.37
CA MET A 91 -8.08 21.56 0.12
C MET A 91 -8.87 22.36 -0.93
N LYS A 92 -10.00 22.97 -0.56
CA LYS A 92 -10.80 23.82 -1.45
C LYS A 92 -10.03 25.04 -1.95
N LEU A 93 -9.32 25.71 -1.08
CA LEU A 93 -8.58 26.92 -1.46
C LEU A 93 -7.36 26.59 -2.33
N VAL A 94 -6.68 25.48 -2.07
CA VAL A 94 -5.56 24.99 -2.89
C VAL A 94 -6.06 24.53 -4.26
N GLU A 95 -7.15 23.74 -4.29
CA GLU A 95 -7.74 23.23 -5.54
C GLU A 95 -8.17 24.36 -6.49
N THR A 96 -8.67 25.47 -5.92
CA THR A 96 -9.09 26.66 -6.68
C THR A 96 -7.97 27.65 -6.95
N GLY A 97 -6.72 27.34 -6.59
CA GLY A 97 -5.55 28.19 -6.80
C GLY A 97 -5.49 29.45 -5.93
N ARG A 98 -6.35 29.57 -4.93
CA ARG A 98 -6.42 30.73 -4.03
C ARG A 98 -5.38 30.69 -2.92
N VAL A 99 -4.85 29.51 -2.60
CA VAL A 99 -3.74 29.30 -1.69
C VAL A 99 -2.76 28.33 -2.34
N ARG A 100 -1.47 28.59 -2.19
CA ARG A 100 -0.40 27.68 -2.61
C ARG A 100 0.31 27.15 -1.36
N LEU A 101 0.62 25.85 -1.36
CA LEU A 101 1.25 25.21 -0.20
C LEU A 101 2.65 25.73 0.08
N ASP A 102 3.37 26.12 -0.97
CA ASP A 102 4.75 26.59 -0.88
C ASP A 102 4.85 28.12 -0.73
N ASP A 103 3.71 28.82 -0.69
CA ASP A 103 3.71 30.25 -0.35
C ASP A 103 4.03 30.44 1.14
N LEU A 104 4.73 31.50 1.42
CA LEU A 104 5.02 31.93 2.80
C LEU A 104 3.72 32.29 3.53
N VAL A 105 3.64 31.97 4.80
CA VAL A 105 2.50 32.39 5.65
C VAL A 105 2.26 33.87 5.58
N THR A 106 3.34 34.68 5.49
CA THR A 106 3.28 36.13 5.37
C THR A 106 2.64 36.63 4.09
N ALA A 107 2.51 35.82 3.04
CA ALA A 107 1.76 36.22 1.84
C ALA A 107 0.25 36.34 2.13
N TYR A 108 -0.27 35.66 3.12
CA TYR A 108 -1.67 35.70 3.54
C TYR A 108 -1.87 36.44 4.87
N LEU A 109 -0.88 36.39 5.74
CA LEU A 109 -0.85 36.99 7.07
C LEU A 109 0.39 37.90 7.20
N PRO A 110 0.39 39.12 6.60
CA PRO A 110 1.59 40.00 6.57
C PRO A 110 2.11 40.38 7.95
N GLU A 111 1.24 40.36 8.98
CA GLU A 111 1.59 40.65 10.38
C GLU A 111 2.24 39.49 11.11
N PHE A 112 2.31 38.30 10.51
CA PHE A 112 2.90 37.13 11.13
C PHE A 112 4.38 37.34 11.44
N GLN A 113 4.74 37.27 12.71
CA GLN A 113 6.08 37.51 13.22
C GLN A 113 6.90 36.27 13.46
N GLY A 114 6.43 35.09 13.01
CA GLY A 114 6.99 33.77 13.27
C GLY A 114 8.42 33.56 12.75
N GLY A 115 9.38 34.29 13.29
CA GLY A 115 10.80 34.21 12.93
C GLY A 115 11.12 34.91 11.61
N THR A 116 12.16 34.50 10.91
CA THR A 116 12.66 35.07 9.66
C THR A 116 11.82 34.72 8.43
N SER A 117 10.52 34.59 8.57
CA SER A 117 9.54 34.55 7.47
C SER A 117 9.68 33.42 6.41
N GLU A 118 10.39 32.32 6.68
CA GLU A 118 10.50 31.24 5.71
C GLU A 118 9.44 30.13 5.90
N ILE A 119 8.56 30.28 6.90
CA ILE A 119 7.50 29.30 7.18
C ILE A 119 6.46 29.33 6.07
N THR A 120 6.22 28.18 5.45
CA THR A 120 5.23 28.02 4.39
C THR A 120 3.89 27.51 4.94
N VAL A 121 2.83 27.63 4.13
CA VAL A 121 1.53 27.01 4.43
C VAL A 121 1.69 25.50 4.62
N ARG A 122 2.56 24.85 3.85
CA ARG A 122 2.90 23.44 4.01
C ARG A 122 3.44 23.14 5.41
N ASP A 123 4.40 23.93 5.91
CA ASP A 123 5.01 23.72 7.22
C ASP A 123 3.98 23.75 8.36
N LEU A 124 2.99 24.64 8.25
CA LEU A 124 1.85 24.66 9.17
C LEU A 124 1.03 23.36 9.08
N MET A 125 0.69 22.91 7.85
CA MET A 125 -0.14 21.73 7.62
C MET A 125 0.48 20.43 8.14
N ILE A 126 1.81 20.32 8.14
CA ILE A 126 2.54 19.10 8.55
C ILE A 126 3.17 19.21 9.94
N HIS A 127 2.97 20.31 10.66
CA HIS A 127 3.55 20.58 12.00
C HIS A 127 5.09 20.66 12.02
N PHE A 128 5.68 21.25 11.00
CA PHE A 128 7.12 21.52 10.88
C PHE A 128 7.47 23.02 10.85
N SER A 129 6.57 23.86 11.34
CA SER A 129 6.77 25.30 11.43
C SER A 129 7.79 25.72 12.51
N GLY A 130 8.07 24.84 13.48
CA GLY A 130 8.84 25.17 14.67
C GLY A 130 8.06 25.94 15.74
N LEU A 131 6.79 26.28 15.52
CA LEU A 131 5.93 26.91 16.51
C LEU A 131 5.64 25.97 17.68
N ARG A 132 5.50 26.53 18.88
CA ARG A 132 5.20 25.78 20.08
C ARG A 132 3.79 25.13 20.05
N PRO A 133 3.47 24.20 20.96
CA PRO A 133 2.23 23.43 20.89
C PRO A 133 0.95 24.25 20.94
N ASP A 134 0.85 25.27 21.81
CA ASP A 134 -0.37 26.03 22.03
C ASP A 134 -0.09 27.44 22.58
N LEU A 135 -1.10 28.31 22.57
CA LEU A 135 -1.06 29.64 23.12
C LEU A 135 -1.10 29.63 24.66
N ASP A 136 -0.54 30.69 25.28
CA ASP A 136 -0.66 30.88 26.71
C ASP A 136 -2.08 31.32 27.07
N LEU A 137 -2.67 30.62 28.04
CA LEU A 137 -4.00 30.95 28.56
C LEU A 137 -3.98 32.07 29.60
N GLU A 138 -2.79 32.38 30.16
CA GLU A 138 -2.60 33.43 31.13
C GLU A 138 -1.80 34.59 30.52
N PRO A 139 -2.10 35.85 30.86
CA PRO A 139 -3.32 36.27 31.60
C PRO A 139 -4.57 35.92 30.80
N VAL A 140 -5.69 35.68 31.50
CA VAL A 140 -6.98 35.27 30.90
C VAL A 140 -7.39 36.26 29.81
N TRP A 141 -7.79 35.73 28.66
CA TRP A 141 -8.21 36.50 27.48
C TRP A 141 -9.47 35.91 26.85
N SER A 142 -10.09 36.62 25.93
CA SER A 142 -11.25 36.10 25.18
C SER A 142 -11.37 36.79 23.82
N GLY A 143 -12.08 36.13 22.92
CA GLY A 143 -12.39 36.59 21.57
C GLY A 143 -11.43 36.05 20.52
N TYR A 144 -11.98 35.77 19.33
CA TYR A 144 -11.27 35.24 18.18
C TYR A 144 -10.06 36.13 17.79
N GLU A 145 -10.30 37.42 17.64
CA GLU A 145 -9.28 38.37 17.25
C GLU A 145 -8.11 38.44 18.25
N THR A 146 -8.38 38.24 19.53
CA THR A 146 -7.32 38.21 20.56
C THR A 146 -6.47 36.96 20.41
N GLY A 147 -7.08 35.78 20.20
CA GLY A 147 -6.37 34.54 19.94
C GLY A 147 -5.49 34.64 18.71
N ILE A 148 -6.05 35.13 17.60
CA ILE A 148 -5.29 35.29 16.35
C ILE A 148 -4.13 36.31 16.51
N LYS A 149 -4.32 37.41 17.23
CA LYS A 149 -3.20 38.34 17.51
C LYS A 149 -2.08 37.65 18.31
N LYS A 150 -2.41 36.77 19.27
CA LYS A 150 -1.40 35.99 20.00
C LYS A 150 -0.67 35.01 19.05
N ALA A 151 -1.40 34.27 18.20
CA ALA A 151 -0.81 33.38 17.23
C ALA A 151 0.09 34.09 16.21
N LEU A 152 -0.29 35.29 15.76
CA LEU A 152 0.48 36.08 14.80
C LEU A 152 1.82 36.61 15.35
N VAL A 153 1.94 36.85 16.67
CA VAL A 153 3.18 37.28 17.31
C VAL A 153 4.02 36.16 17.90
N ASP A 154 3.50 34.91 17.87
CA ASP A 154 4.23 33.77 18.38
C ASP A 154 5.47 33.49 17.53
N LYS A 155 6.55 33.01 18.18
CA LYS A 155 7.83 32.78 17.49
C LYS A 155 8.21 31.31 17.57
N PRO A 156 8.73 30.75 16.47
CA PRO A 156 9.20 29.36 16.48
C PRO A 156 10.34 29.19 17.50
N THR A 157 10.31 28.05 18.17
CA THR A 157 11.37 27.61 19.09
C THR A 157 12.45 26.78 18.40
N ASP A 158 12.10 26.20 17.25
CA ASP A 158 12.98 25.42 16.41
C ASP A 158 12.94 25.98 14.96
N PRO A 159 14.00 25.84 14.14
CA PRO A 159 13.94 26.22 12.73
C PRO A 159 12.85 25.43 11.99
N HIS A 160 12.10 26.08 11.07
CA HIS A 160 11.10 25.41 10.26
C HIS A 160 11.71 24.26 9.44
N GLY A 161 10.92 23.24 9.13
CA GLY A 161 11.35 22.06 8.37
C GLY A 161 12.29 21.10 9.11
N THR A 162 12.74 21.41 10.33
CA THR A 162 13.77 20.62 11.02
C THR A 162 13.22 19.62 12.04
N LYS A 163 12.09 19.94 12.68
CA LYS A 163 11.56 19.16 13.79
C LYS A 163 10.03 19.10 13.76
N PHE A 164 9.51 17.92 14.00
CA PHE A 164 8.08 17.74 14.22
C PHE A 164 7.68 18.25 15.62
N VAL A 165 6.86 19.28 15.67
CA VAL A 165 6.23 19.79 16.88
C VAL A 165 4.73 19.92 16.62
N TYR A 166 3.93 19.01 17.22
CA TYR A 166 2.48 19.08 17.09
C TYR A 166 2.00 20.40 17.71
N SER A 167 1.50 21.31 16.88
CA SER A 167 1.18 22.69 17.25
C SER A 167 -0.26 23.04 16.84
N ASP A 168 -1.06 23.45 17.80
CA ASP A 168 -2.41 23.98 17.59
C ASP A 168 -2.36 25.38 16.96
N ILE A 169 -1.32 26.18 17.28
CA ILE A 169 -1.08 27.50 16.68
C ILE A 169 -1.00 27.40 15.16
N ASN A 170 -0.40 26.34 14.60
CA ASN A 170 -0.39 26.13 13.16
C ASN A 170 -1.78 26.17 12.56
N PHE A 171 -2.71 25.47 13.19
CA PHE A 171 -4.09 25.35 12.70
C PHE A 171 -4.94 26.59 13.01
N GLU A 172 -4.62 27.35 14.04
CA GLU A 172 -5.19 28.67 14.27
C GLU A 172 -4.84 29.62 13.13
N LEU A 173 -3.55 29.66 12.74
CA LEU A 173 -3.08 30.44 11.59
C LEU A 173 -3.71 29.97 10.27
N LEU A 174 -3.82 28.66 10.04
CA LEU A 174 -4.52 28.12 8.87
C LEU A 174 -5.99 28.52 8.84
N GLY A 175 -6.68 28.49 10.01
CA GLY A 175 -8.05 29.00 10.14
C GLY A 175 -8.18 30.46 9.75
N GLU A 176 -7.22 31.30 10.15
CA GLU A 176 -7.18 32.72 9.80
C GLU A 176 -6.87 32.95 8.30
N ILE A 177 -5.96 32.14 7.71
CA ILE A 177 -5.72 32.17 6.26
C ILE A 177 -7.03 31.86 5.52
N ILE A 178 -7.76 30.83 5.93
CA ILE A 178 -9.06 30.47 5.33
C ILE A 178 -10.01 31.67 5.42
N ARG A 179 -10.13 32.28 6.59
CA ARG A 179 -11.01 33.43 6.81
C ARG A 179 -10.68 34.60 5.88
N ARG A 180 -9.42 35.00 5.78
CA ARG A 180 -9.00 36.13 4.95
C ARG A 180 -9.14 35.85 3.46
N VAL A 181 -8.74 34.67 3.03
CA VAL A 181 -8.78 34.29 1.62
C VAL A 181 -10.22 34.06 1.16
N SER A 182 -11.08 33.45 1.98
CA SER A 182 -12.48 33.15 1.60
C SER A 182 -13.43 34.32 1.83
N GLY A 183 -13.13 35.21 2.79
CA GLY A 183 -14.04 36.24 3.28
C GLY A 183 -15.13 35.73 4.22
N LYS A 184 -15.04 34.46 4.67
CA LYS A 184 -16.00 33.78 5.55
C LYS A 184 -15.30 33.27 6.79
N THR A 185 -16.03 33.16 7.89
CA THR A 185 -15.51 32.44 9.06
C THR A 185 -15.35 30.96 8.74
N LEU A 186 -14.49 30.25 9.48
CA LEU A 186 -14.20 28.84 9.19
C LEU A 186 -15.44 27.97 9.30
N ASP A 187 -16.30 28.20 10.30
CA ASP A 187 -17.56 27.46 10.48
C ASP A 187 -18.54 27.70 9.33
N GLU A 188 -18.67 28.93 8.85
CA GLU A 188 -19.51 29.26 7.67
C GLU A 188 -18.96 28.58 6.41
N PHE A 189 -17.65 28.66 6.21
CA PHE A 189 -17.00 28.09 5.02
C PHE A 189 -17.16 26.59 4.94
N VAL A 190 -16.86 25.85 6.02
CA VAL A 190 -16.98 24.38 5.99
C VAL A 190 -18.42 23.91 5.95
N GLN A 191 -19.34 24.63 6.59
CA GLN A 191 -20.76 24.32 6.53
C GLN A 191 -21.29 24.42 5.09
N GLU A 192 -20.89 25.46 4.35
CA GLU A 192 -21.32 25.69 2.98
C GLU A 192 -20.64 24.78 1.97
N GLN A 193 -19.32 24.64 2.07
CA GLN A 193 -18.52 23.97 1.04
C GLN A 193 -18.35 22.47 1.27
N ILE A 194 -18.54 21.97 2.49
CA ILE A 194 -18.24 20.60 2.87
C ILE A 194 -19.46 19.90 3.49
N TYR A 195 -19.95 20.35 4.66
CA TYR A 195 -20.91 19.58 5.45
C TYR A 195 -22.27 19.49 4.78
N ARG A 196 -22.82 20.63 4.33
CA ARG A 196 -24.13 20.66 3.67
C ARG A 196 -24.13 19.89 2.35
N PRO A 197 -23.17 20.05 1.44
CA PRO A 197 -23.11 19.27 0.18
C PRO A 197 -22.94 17.77 0.43
N LEU A 198 -22.23 17.36 1.48
CA LEU A 198 -22.11 15.94 1.88
C LEU A 198 -23.36 15.41 2.59
N GLY A 199 -24.22 16.29 3.10
CA GLY A 199 -25.37 15.91 3.92
C GLY A 199 -24.99 15.48 5.34
N MET A 200 -23.89 16.01 5.89
CA MET A 200 -23.49 15.85 7.29
C MET A 200 -24.37 16.75 8.14
N LYS A 201 -25.44 16.18 8.69
CA LYS A 201 -26.53 16.94 9.32
C LYS A 201 -26.29 17.25 10.80
N ASP A 202 -25.45 16.43 11.43
CA ASP A 202 -25.14 16.49 12.86
C ASP A 202 -23.68 16.93 13.10
N THR A 203 -23.11 17.69 12.15
CA THR A 203 -21.74 18.23 12.24
C THR A 203 -21.73 19.75 12.15
N THR A 204 -21.21 20.41 13.18
CA THR A 204 -21.14 21.87 13.22
C THR A 204 -20.17 22.35 14.31
N TYR A 205 -19.70 23.58 14.17
CA TYR A 205 -19.22 24.36 15.31
C TYR A 205 -20.41 24.91 16.10
N ARG A 206 -20.24 25.16 17.43
CA ARG A 206 -21.26 25.79 18.27
C ARG A 206 -22.65 25.16 18.09
N PRO A 207 -22.85 23.87 18.49
CA PRO A 207 -24.07 23.15 18.25
C PRO A 207 -25.28 23.87 18.86
N PRO A 208 -26.45 23.83 18.20
CA PRO A 208 -27.66 24.52 18.70
C PRO A 208 -28.15 23.87 20.01
N ALA A 209 -28.82 24.66 20.83
CA ALA A 209 -29.34 24.22 22.13
C ALA A 209 -30.25 22.98 22.04
N SER A 210 -30.95 22.79 20.90
CA SER A 210 -31.80 21.61 20.65
C SER A 210 -31.02 20.29 20.55
N TRP A 211 -29.69 20.33 20.34
CA TRP A 211 -28.84 19.14 20.26
C TRP A 211 -28.27 18.71 21.60
N VAL A 212 -28.32 19.57 22.65
CA VAL A 212 -27.67 19.33 23.94
C VAL A 212 -28.02 17.97 24.53
N SER A 213 -29.28 17.52 24.42
CA SER A 213 -29.70 16.22 24.94
C SER A 213 -29.00 15.02 24.27
N ARG A 214 -28.50 15.18 23.04
CA ARG A 214 -27.75 14.15 22.33
C ARG A 214 -26.24 14.28 22.50
N ILE A 215 -25.73 15.40 23.00
CA ILE A 215 -24.30 15.64 23.16
C ILE A 215 -23.75 14.91 24.38
N ALA A 216 -22.66 14.16 24.17
CA ALA A 216 -21.86 13.62 25.26
C ALA A 216 -21.08 14.77 25.93
N PRO A 217 -21.23 15.00 27.23
CA PRO A 217 -20.44 15.99 27.94
C PRO A 217 -18.97 15.56 28.03
N THR A 218 -18.08 16.54 28.17
CA THR A 218 -16.68 16.31 28.52
C THR A 218 -16.47 16.51 30.02
N GLU A 219 -15.34 17.03 30.48
CA GLU A 219 -15.06 17.15 31.91
C GLU A 219 -15.90 18.20 32.59
N ILE A 220 -15.90 18.12 33.94
CA ILE A 220 -16.52 19.13 34.79
C ILE A 220 -15.62 20.37 34.78
N ASP A 221 -16.16 21.50 34.31
CA ASP A 221 -15.51 22.78 34.36
C ASP A 221 -15.27 23.23 35.82
N ALA A 222 -14.01 23.51 36.14
CA ALA A 222 -13.62 23.85 37.50
C ALA A 222 -14.27 25.13 38.05
N THR A 223 -14.63 26.05 37.16
CA THR A 223 -15.21 27.35 37.53
C THR A 223 -16.71 27.22 37.80
N THR A 224 -17.40 26.45 36.95
CA THR A 224 -18.87 26.36 37.03
C THR A 224 -19.35 25.14 37.82
N GLY A 225 -18.48 24.16 38.05
CA GLY A 225 -18.83 22.87 38.67
C GLY A 225 -19.77 21.99 37.81
N LYS A 226 -20.01 22.35 36.54
CA LYS A 226 -20.88 21.63 35.60
C LYS A 226 -20.10 20.99 34.49
N PRO A 227 -20.55 19.82 33.94
CA PRO A 227 -19.94 19.24 32.79
C PRO A 227 -20.03 20.17 31.57
N LEU A 228 -18.95 20.29 30.79
CA LEU A 228 -18.95 20.98 29.53
C LEU A 228 -19.78 20.16 28.51
N ARG A 229 -20.92 20.66 28.09
CA ARG A 229 -21.87 19.99 27.21
C ARG A 229 -22.36 20.95 26.12
N GLY A 230 -22.00 20.70 24.89
CA GLY A 230 -22.25 21.60 23.74
C GLY A 230 -21.34 22.83 23.74
N VAL A 231 -20.34 22.84 24.62
CA VAL A 231 -19.25 23.82 24.64
C VAL A 231 -17.93 23.08 24.42
N VAL A 232 -17.09 23.59 23.56
CA VAL A 232 -15.81 22.96 23.19
C VAL A 232 -14.92 22.75 24.42
N HIS A 233 -14.35 21.54 24.52
CA HIS A 233 -13.46 21.16 25.63
C HIS A 233 -12.14 21.93 25.61
N ASP A 234 -11.56 22.09 24.41
CA ASP A 234 -10.30 22.79 24.24
C ASP A 234 -10.37 24.24 24.78
N PRO A 235 -9.49 24.62 25.71
CA PRO A 235 -9.60 25.93 26.37
C PRO A 235 -9.25 27.07 25.42
N THR A 236 -8.26 26.92 24.53
CA THR A 236 -7.88 27.95 23.56
C THR A 236 -9.01 28.19 22.58
N ALA A 237 -9.59 27.12 22.00
CA ALA A 237 -10.75 27.22 21.12
C ALA A 237 -11.96 27.83 21.85
N ARG A 238 -12.17 27.51 23.13
CA ARG A 238 -13.23 28.09 23.95
C ARG A 238 -13.02 29.59 24.16
N TYR A 239 -11.79 30.01 24.45
CA TYR A 239 -11.44 31.42 24.58
C TYR A 239 -11.61 32.18 23.26
N MET A 240 -11.38 31.53 22.12
CA MET A 240 -11.64 32.05 20.77
C MET A 240 -13.15 32.09 20.40
N GLY A 241 -14.05 31.71 21.30
CA GLY A 241 -15.50 31.74 21.04
C GLY A 241 -16.04 30.47 20.39
N GLY A 242 -15.31 29.35 20.43
CA GLY A 242 -15.76 28.03 20.01
C GLY A 242 -15.53 27.72 18.52
N VAL A 243 -14.90 28.62 17.76
CA VAL A 243 -14.52 28.40 16.36
C VAL A 243 -13.03 28.62 16.21
N ALA A 244 -12.27 27.54 16.12
CA ALA A 244 -10.82 27.58 15.90
C ALA A 244 -10.39 26.53 14.88
N GLY A 245 -9.26 26.72 14.26
CA GLY A 245 -8.77 25.79 13.22
C GLY A 245 -8.34 24.43 13.77
N HIS A 246 -8.00 24.36 15.06
CA HIS A 246 -7.48 23.14 15.69
C HIS A 246 -8.54 22.33 16.44
N ALA A 247 -9.63 22.97 16.92
CA ALA A 247 -10.70 22.36 17.69
C ALA A 247 -12.02 23.14 17.58
N GLY A 248 -13.17 22.55 18.03
CA GLY A 248 -14.47 23.20 18.13
C GLY A 248 -15.61 22.53 17.37
N VAL A 249 -15.35 21.57 16.53
CA VAL A 249 -16.39 20.82 15.80
C VAL A 249 -17.03 19.76 16.70
N PHE A 250 -18.35 19.65 16.63
CA PHE A 250 -19.16 18.58 17.18
C PHE A 250 -19.70 17.72 16.04
N THR A 251 -19.72 16.38 16.20
CA THR A 251 -20.11 15.46 15.14
C THR A 251 -20.59 14.12 15.66
N THR A 252 -21.16 13.29 14.78
CA THR A 252 -21.57 11.91 15.02
C THR A 252 -20.69 10.91 14.26
N ALA A 253 -20.79 9.63 14.62
CA ALA A 253 -20.13 8.56 13.88
C ALA A 253 -20.65 8.44 12.45
N ASP A 254 -21.94 8.66 12.22
CA ASP A 254 -22.56 8.59 10.89
C ASP A 254 -22.04 9.71 9.95
N ASP A 255 -21.92 10.94 10.46
CA ASP A 255 -21.39 12.03 9.63
C ASP A 255 -19.90 11.84 9.33
N LEU A 256 -19.12 11.32 10.28
CA LEU A 256 -17.71 10.96 10.01
C LEU A 256 -17.60 9.80 9.02
N ALA A 257 -18.52 8.84 9.02
CA ALA A 257 -18.55 7.76 8.04
C ALA A 257 -18.85 8.30 6.62
N ILE A 258 -19.76 9.29 6.51
CA ILE A 258 -20.02 9.99 5.26
C ILE A 258 -18.73 10.66 4.74
N TYR A 259 -18.02 11.35 5.62
CA TYR A 259 -16.78 12.03 5.27
C TYR A 259 -15.68 11.03 4.88
N ALA A 260 -15.48 9.96 5.66
CA ALA A 260 -14.50 8.92 5.38
C ALA A 260 -14.76 8.22 4.03
N GLN A 261 -16.03 7.90 3.74
CA GLN A 261 -16.38 7.29 2.45
C GLN A 261 -16.11 8.25 1.29
N MET A 262 -16.44 9.54 1.42
CA MET A 262 -16.13 10.55 0.42
C MET A 262 -14.62 10.63 0.14
N MET A 263 -13.78 10.50 1.17
CA MET A 263 -12.32 10.47 1.01
C MET A 263 -11.85 9.20 0.29
N LEU A 264 -12.42 8.01 0.61
CA LEU A 264 -12.15 6.76 -0.13
C LEU A 264 -12.60 6.85 -1.58
N ASP A 265 -13.74 7.48 -1.84
CA ASP A 265 -14.28 7.71 -3.19
C ASP A 265 -13.57 8.88 -3.91
N MET A 266 -12.35 9.22 -3.47
CA MET A 266 -11.50 10.23 -4.06
C MET A 266 -12.23 11.57 -4.28
N GLY A 267 -12.87 12.05 -3.21
CA GLY A 267 -13.53 13.36 -3.16
C GLY A 267 -14.96 13.38 -3.70
N LYS A 268 -15.62 12.22 -3.85
CA LYS A 268 -16.97 12.12 -4.41
C LYS A 268 -17.92 11.42 -3.44
N ARG A 269 -19.20 11.82 -3.43
CA ARG A 269 -20.31 11.11 -2.79
C ARG A 269 -21.50 11.05 -3.72
N GLY A 270 -21.86 9.88 -4.23
CA GLY A 270 -22.90 9.74 -5.25
C GLY A 270 -22.58 10.59 -6.48
N SER A 271 -23.47 11.52 -6.84
CA SER A 271 -23.23 12.49 -7.93
C SER A 271 -22.49 13.75 -7.48
N THR A 272 -22.38 14.01 -6.16
CA THR A 272 -21.77 15.23 -5.62
C THR A 272 -20.25 15.07 -5.53
N ARG A 273 -19.50 15.95 -6.18
CA ARG A 273 -18.04 16.04 -6.07
C ARG A 273 -17.66 17.21 -5.16
N ILE A 274 -16.96 16.88 -4.08
CA ILE A 274 -16.40 17.86 -3.16
C ILE A 274 -14.99 18.24 -3.59
N PHE A 275 -14.14 17.26 -3.92
CA PHE A 275 -12.75 17.46 -4.34
C PHE A 275 -12.44 16.70 -5.63
N ALA A 276 -11.48 17.20 -6.39
CA ALA A 276 -10.86 16.41 -7.44
C ALA A 276 -10.04 15.25 -6.83
N PRO A 277 -9.90 14.10 -7.51
CA PRO A 277 -9.08 13.00 -7.02
C PRO A 277 -7.65 13.42 -6.69
N ALA A 278 -7.02 14.22 -7.54
CA ALA A 278 -5.66 14.73 -7.34
C ALA A 278 -5.53 15.59 -6.05
N THR A 279 -6.59 16.29 -5.64
CA THR A 279 -6.60 17.05 -4.38
C THR A 279 -6.61 16.12 -3.19
N VAL A 280 -7.48 15.10 -3.18
CA VAL A 280 -7.51 14.09 -2.10
C VAL A 280 -6.16 13.43 -1.98
N GLU A 281 -5.63 12.96 -3.09
CA GLU A 281 -4.33 12.32 -3.18
C GLU A 281 -3.20 13.19 -2.64
N ARG A 282 -3.14 14.45 -3.07
CA ARG A 282 -2.12 15.42 -2.64
C ARG A 282 -2.12 15.61 -1.12
N PHE A 283 -3.28 15.66 -0.49
CA PHE A 283 -3.40 15.94 0.94
C PHE A 283 -3.23 14.70 1.83
N THR A 284 -3.46 13.51 1.30
CA THR A 284 -3.34 12.25 2.05
C THR A 284 -2.03 11.50 1.81
N SER A 285 -1.21 11.96 0.86
CA SER A 285 0.14 11.45 0.62
C SER A 285 1.14 12.05 1.61
N PRO A 286 2.24 11.35 1.93
CA PRO A 286 3.35 11.88 2.73
C PRO A 286 3.85 13.22 2.21
N ALA A 287 3.95 14.19 3.12
CA ALA A 287 4.36 15.57 2.84
C ALA A 287 5.47 16.06 3.77
N THR A 288 5.82 15.28 4.81
CA THR A 288 6.92 15.60 5.75
C THR A 288 8.28 15.40 5.09
N PRO A 289 9.33 16.13 5.53
CA PRO A 289 10.69 15.96 5.02
C PRO A 289 11.19 14.52 5.20
N ALA A 290 11.87 13.97 4.19
CA ALA A 290 12.31 12.58 4.13
C ALA A 290 13.31 12.18 5.23
N ASN A 291 14.03 13.13 5.78
CA ASN A 291 14.99 12.90 6.86
C ASN A 291 14.35 12.82 8.26
N GLN A 292 13.03 12.89 8.34
CA GLN A 292 12.29 12.85 9.59
C GLN A 292 11.65 11.48 9.81
N PRO A 293 11.63 10.95 11.05
CA PRO A 293 11.01 9.65 11.34
C PRO A 293 9.48 9.71 11.36
N VAL A 294 8.90 10.90 11.22
CA VAL A 294 7.46 11.15 11.26
C VAL A 294 6.92 11.31 9.85
N ILE A 295 5.90 10.54 9.50
CA ILE A 295 5.23 10.63 8.20
C ILE A 295 3.84 11.22 8.39
N ARG A 296 3.61 12.38 7.78
CA ARG A 296 2.31 13.04 7.76
C ARG A 296 1.93 13.45 6.34
N GLY A 297 0.63 13.38 6.05
CA GLY A 297 0.03 14.13 4.95
C GLY A 297 -0.26 15.57 5.37
N LEU A 298 -0.86 16.35 4.48
CA LEU A 298 -1.25 17.72 4.77
C LEU A 298 -2.46 17.74 5.72
N GLY A 299 -2.20 17.91 7.00
CA GLY A 299 -3.16 17.80 8.10
C GLY A 299 -3.33 16.39 8.66
N TRP A 300 -3.14 15.36 7.86
CA TRP A 300 -3.37 13.98 8.23
C TRP A 300 -2.16 13.32 8.90
N ASP A 301 -2.43 12.42 9.82
CA ASP A 301 -1.43 11.52 10.40
C ASP A 301 -1.34 10.24 9.57
N ILE A 302 -0.12 9.82 9.21
CA ILE A 302 0.14 8.59 8.45
C ILE A 302 0.95 7.63 9.31
N ASP A 303 2.14 8.05 9.76
CA ASP A 303 2.98 7.28 10.67
C ASP A 303 3.79 8.23 11.58
N SER A 304 3.36 8.35 12.82
CA SER A 304 3.94 9.25 13.81
C SER A 304 3.80 8.64 15.21
N PRO A 305 4.39 9.23 16.26
CA PRO A 305 4.15 8.80 17.64
C PRO A 305 2.67 8.78 18.04
N TYR A 306 1.81 9.49 17.31
CA TYR A 306 0.35 9.51 17.54
C TYR A 306 -0.39 8.40 16.81
N SER A 307 0.24 7.68 15.88
CA SER A 307 -0.38 6.64 15.06
C SER A 307 -0.52 5.30 15.77
N SER A 308 0.13 5.08 16.90
CA SER A 308 0.11 3.82 17.66
C SER A 308 -1.31 3.31 17.98
N ASN A 309 -2.30 4.20 17.95
CA ASN A 309 -3.69 3.86 18.19
C ASN A 309 -4.43 3.28 16.97
N ARG A 310 -3.85 3.24 15.79
CA ARG A 310 -4.41 2.58 14.58
C ARG A 310 -4.17 1.07 14.54
N GLY A 311 -3.36 0.53 15.47
CA GLY A 311 -2.86 -0.84 15.40
C GLY A 311 -1.81 -1.00 14.29
N GLU A 312 -1.17 -2.16 14.25
CA GLU A 312 -0.09 -2.45 13.31
C GLU A 312 -0.59 -2.78 11.88
N ILE A 313 -1.85 -3.17 11.74
CA ILE A 313 -2.38 -3.71 10.47
C ILE A 313 -2.84 -2.61 9.50
N TRP A 314 -3.22 -1.43 10.01
CA TRP A 314 -3.68 -0.30 9.18
C TRP A 314 -2.55 0.54 8.58
N VAL A 315 -1.38 -0.05 8.40
CA VAL A 315 -0.22 0.62 7.76
C VAL A 315 -0.54 0.94 6.31
N GLY A 316 -0.22 2.16 5.88
CA GLY A 316 -0.59 2.68 4.55
C GLY A 316 -1.90 3.46 4.50
N GLY A 317 -2.64 3.50 5.62
CA GLY A 317 -3.78 4.40 5.81
C GLY A 317 -3.37 5.75 6.38
N TYR A 318 -4.35 6.62 6.53
CA TYR A 318 -4.21 7.93 7.17
C TYR A 318 -5.39 8.20 8.12
N GLY A 319 -5.15 9.01 9.11
CA GLY A 319 -6.18 9.28 10.10
C GLY A 319 -5.85 10.45 11.01
N HIS A 320 -6.59 10.57 12.09
CA HIS A 320 -6.32 11.51 13.18
C HIS A 320 -7.05 11.09 14.45
N THR A 321 -6.60 11.63 15.59
CA THR A 321 -7.24 11.42 16.89
C THR A 321 -7.63 12.75 17.54
N GLY A 322 -8.68 12.71 18.37
CA GLY A 322 -9.09 13.82 19.24
C GLY A 322 -8.75 13.55 20.69
N PHE A 323 -8.36 14.59 21.40
CA PHE A 323 -8.00 14.52 22.82
C PHE A 323 -9.16 14.02 23.70
N THR A 324 -10.37 14.41 23.40
CA THR A 324 -11.60 14.01 24.11
C THR A 324 -11.96 12.54 23.97
N GLY A 325 -11.46 11.88 22.90
CA GLY A 325 -11.66 10.44 22.67
C GLY A 325 -11.91 10.01 21.25
N PRO A 326 -12.41 10.83 20.32
CA PRO A 326 -12.67 10.44 18.93
C PRO A 326 -11.43 10.03 18.16
N ALA A 327 -11.62 9.20 17.12
CA ALA A 327 -10.59 8.84 16.14
C ALA A 327 -11.24 8.50 14.80
N ILE A 328 -10.53 8.77 13.72
CA ILE A 328 -10.86 8.34 12.37
C ILE A 328 -9.61 7.78 11.70
N TRP A 329 -9.73 6.60 11.09
CA TRP A 329 -8.69 6.00 10.25
C TRP A 329 -9.32 5.56 8.94
N ILE A 330 -8.66 5.87 7.83
CA ILE A 330 -9.10 5.59 6.46
C ILE A 330 -7.98 4.82 5.79
N HIS A 331 -8.29 3.65 5.24
CA HIS A 331 -7.32 2.75 4.60
C HIS A 331 -7.74 2.48 3.15
N PRO A 332 -7.17 3.21 2.19
CA PRO A 332 -7.55 3.10 0.78
C PRO A 332 -7.36 1.71 0.19
N ALA A 333 -6.25 1.03 0.52
CA ALA A 333 -5.94 -0.29 -0.03
C ALA A 333 -7.00 -1.36 0.29
N SER A 334 -7.60 -1.33 1.49
CA SER A 334 -8.69 -2.23 1.86
C SER A 334 -10.08 -1.64 1.66
N GLN A 335 -10.21 -0.45 1.07
CA GLN A 335 -11.47 0.29 0.92
C GLN A 335 -12.26 0.36 2.24
N SER A 336 -11.55 0.65 3.34
CA SER A 336 -12.11 0.58 4.69
C SER A 336 -11.86 1.85 5.49
N PHE A 337 -12.71 2.09 6.47
CA PHE A 337 -12.48 3.10 7.49
C PHE A 337 -13.02 2.66 8.85
N LEU A 338 -12.39 3.18 9.89
CA LEU A 338 -12.79 3.02 11.29
C LEU A 338 -13.07 4.39 11.90
N VAL A 339 -14.27 4.56 12.46
CA VAL A 339 -14.66 5.71 13.27
C VAL A 339 -14.89 5.26 14.70
N ILE A 340 -14.21 5.91 15.61
CA ILE A 340 -14.38 5.75 17.06
C ILE A 340 -14.84 7.08 17.64
N MET A 341 -15.94 7.10 18.38
CA MET A 341 -16.42 8.25 19.15
C MET A 341 -16.43 7.88 20.62
N ALA A 342 -15.78 8.67 21.45
CA ALA A 342 -15.73 8.47 22.90
C ALA A 342 -15.54 9.81 23.63
N ASN A 343 -15.86 9.86 24.93
CA ASN A 343 -15.68 11.04 25.78
C ASN A 343 -14.84 10.70 27.03
N ARG A 344 -13.56 10.30 26.82
CA ARG A 344 -12.68 9.85 27.91
C ARG A 344 -12.46 10.87 29.02
N ASN A 345 -12.78 12.13 28.79
CA ASN A 345 -12.59 13.22 29.74
C ASN A 345 -13.78 13.37 30.72
N HIS A 346 -14.87 12.63 30.51
CA HIS A 346 -16.05 12.74 31.37
C HIS A 346 -16.00 11.71 32.50
N PRO A 347 -16.29 12.11 33.75
CA PRO A 347 -16.54 13.47 34.27
C PRO A 347 -15.26 14.22 34.64
N LYS A 348 -14.11 13.56 34.66
CA LYS A 348 -12.79 14.14 34.93
C LYS A 348 -11.79 13.59 33.91
N GLY A 349 -10.79 14.39 33.57
CA GLY A 349 -9.71 14.02 32.64
C GLY A 349 -9.21 12.60 32.90
N GLY A 350 -9.33 11.74 31.87
CA GLY A 350 -9.16 10.30 32.02
C GLY A 350 -7.78 9.79 31.62
N ARG A 351 -7.59 8.49 31.80
CA ARG A 351 -6.41 7.75 31.30
C ARG A 351 -6.34 7.80 29.78
N SER A 352 -5.13 7.58 29.21
CA SER A 352 -4.99 7.37 27.76
C SER A 352 -5.80 6.16 27.31
N ILE A 353 -6.57 6.32 26.26
CA ILE A 353 -7.36 5.24 25.62
C ILE A 353 -6.67 4.67 24.37
N ASN A 354 -5.41 5.03 24.10
CA ASN A 354 -4.70 4.60 22.91
C ASN A 354 -4.58 3.07 22.80
N SER A 355 -4.31 2.38 23.92
CA SER A 355 -4.27 0.91 23.95
C SER A 355 -5.61 0.28 23.57
N TRP A 356 -6.74 0.86 24.01
CA TRP A 356 -8.07 0.42 23.61
C TRP A 356 -8.32 0.66 22.13
N ARG A 357 -8.02 1.88 21.63
CA ARG A 357 -8.14 2.20 20.19
C ARG A 357 -7.34 1.25 19.34
N SER A 358 -6.09 0.95 19.72
CA SER A 358 -5.21 0.01 19.01
C SER A 358 -5.80 -1.40 18.96
N LYS A 359 -6.35 -1.91 20.08
CA LYS A 359 -7.02 -3.21 20.12
C LYS A 359 -8.25 -3.26 19.20
N VAL A 360 -9.09 -2.21 19.25
CA VAL A 360 -10.26 -2.08 18.37
C VAL A 360 -9.81 -2.06 16.90
N ALA A 361 -8.83 -1.22 16.55
CA ALA A 361 -8.33 -1.13 15.19
C ALA A 361 -7.74 -2.46 14.69
N SER A 362 -6.98 -3.16 15.52
CA SER A 362 -6.40 -4.47 15.17
C SER A 362 -7.48 -5.54 14.98
N ALA A 363 -8.50 -5.59 15.85
CA ALA A 363 -9.62 -6.53 15.71
C ALA A 363 -10.42 -6.26 14.41
N VAL A 364 -10.68 -4.99 14.11
CA VAL A 364 -11.36 -4.59 12.87
C VAL A 364 -10.52 -4.97 11.64
N ALA A 365 -9.22 -4.66 11.63
CA ALA A 365 -8.35 -4.97 10.50
C ALA A 365 -8.24 -6.48 10.26
N ALA A 366 -8.13 -7.28 11.33
CA ALA A 366 -8.12 -8.74 11.23
C ALA A 366 -9.44 -9.28 10.66
N ALA A 367 -10.59 -8.72 11.07
CA ALA A 367 -11.90 -9.13 10.57
C ALA A 367 -12.11 -8.77 9.09
N LEU A 368 -11.65 -7.59 8.66
CA LEU A 368 -11.72 -7.16 7.27
C LEU A 368 -10.79 -7.98 6.35
N SER A 369 -9.71 -8.51 6.89
CA SER A 369 -8.81 -9.43 6.16
C SER A 369 -9.44 -10.82 5.97
N VAL A 370 -10.37 -11.22 6.83
CA VAL A 370 -11.12 -12.48 6.71
C VAL A 370 -12.24 -12.38 5.67
N ASP A 371 -12.79 -11.17 5.45
CA ASP A 371 -13.74 -10.88 4.39
C ASP A 371 -13.07 -10.53 3.05
N ALA A 372 -11.74 -10.60 2.95
CA ALA A 372 -11.06 -10.72 1.66
C ALA A 372 -11.73 -11.86 0.87
N PRO A 373 -11.86 -11.73 -0.47
CA PRO A 373 -12.63 -12.68 -1.27
C PRO A 373 -12.26 -14.08 -0.85
N ALA A 374 -13.28 -14.86 -0.48
CA ALA A 374 -13.14 -16.16 0.19
C ALA A 374 -11.94 -16.89 -0.39
N VAL A 375 -10.91 -17.09 0.40
CA VAL A 375 -9.83 -18.03 0.06
C VAL A 375 -10.58 -19.26 -0.40
N LYS A 376 -10.50 -19.59 -1.70
CA LYS A 376 -11.23 -20.71 -2.28
C LYS A 376 -11.07 -21.88 -1.32
N ALA A 377 -12.15 -22.51 -0.89
CA ALA A 377 -12.13 -23.62 0.08
C ALA A 377 -11.14 -24.72 -0.31
N GLN A 378 -10.71 -24.71 -1.58
CA GLN A 378 -9.57 -25.43 -2.13
C GLN A 378 -8.66 -24.40 -2.80
N GLY A 379 -7.59 -23.95 -2.12
CA GLY A 379 -6.55 -23.12 -2.71
C GLY A 379 -5.91 -23.83 -3.92
N VAL A 380 -5.12 -23.07 -4.68
CA VAL A 380 -4.40 -23.57 -5.85
C VAL A 380 -3.54 -24.78 -5.48
N SER A 381 -3.67 -25.87 -6.22
CA SER A 381 -2.70 -26.99 -6.21
C SER A 381 -1.70 -26.73 -7.32
N THR A 382 -0.43 -26.55 -6.98
CA THR A 382 0.66 -26.41 -7.96
C THR A 382 0.86 -27.70 -8.75
N GLY A 383 1.59 -27.65 -9.85
CA GLY A 383 1.98 -28.85 -10.59
C GLY A 383 2.67 -29.90 -9.70
N LEU A 384 3.45 -29.45 -8.69
CA LEU A 384 4.04 -30.33 -7.68
C LEU A 384 2.96 -31.04 -6.84
N ASP A 385 1.96 -30.30 -6.33
CA ASP A 385 0.87 -30.87 -5.54
C ASP A 385 0.08 -31.90 -6.34
N VAL A 386 -0.23 -31.57 -7.61
CA VAL A 386 -0.96 -32.48 -8.53
C VAL A 386 -0.14 -33.74 -8.82
N PHE A 387 1.15 -33.58 -9.09
CA PHE A 387 2.02 -34.72 -9.40
C PHE A 387 2.26 -35.63 -8.19
N ALA A 388 2.34 -35.03 -6.99
CA ALA A 388 2.42 -35.78 -5.73
C ALA A 388 1.14 -36.55 -5.44
N LYS A 389 -0.07 -36.00 -5.72
CA LYS A 389 -1.34 -36.74 -5.64
C LYS A 389 -1.36 -37.99 -6.55
N GLN A 390 -0.69 -37.90 -7.70
CA GLN A 390 -0.51 -39.03 -8.64
C GLN A 390 0.64 -39.96 -8.24
N ASN A 391 1.24 -39.76 -7.05
CA ASN A 391 2.40 -40.50 -6.57
C ASN A 391 3.56 -40.54 -7.59
N PHE A 392 3.71 -39.45 -8.37
CA PHE A 392 4.72 -39.29 -9.44
C PHE A 392 4.75 -40.49 -10.41
N ALA A 393 3.60 -41.09 -10.71
CA ALA A 393 3.48 -42.32 -11.50
C ALA A 393 4.23 -42.28 -12.85
N PRO A 394 4.20 -41.21 -13.66
CA PRO A 394 4.93 -41.10 -14.93
C PRO A 394 6.46 -41.21 -14.79
N LEU A 395 7.02 -40.99 -13.60
CA LEU A 395 8.48 -41.06 -13.34
C LEU A 395 8.96 -42.38 -12.79
N LYS A 396 8.06 -43.32 -12.49
CA LYS A 396 8.44 -44.62 -11.93
C LYS A 396 9.33 -45.43 -12.90
N GLY A 397 10.41 -45.97 -12.34
CA GLY A 397 11.38 -46.76 -13.11
C GLY A 397 12.32 -45.93 -14.01
N LYS A 398 12.18 -44.63 -14.06
CA LYS A 398 13.03 -43.73 -14.85
C LYS A 398 14.17 -43.17 -14.02
N ARG A 399 15.32 -42.90 -14.65
CA ARG A 399 16.42 -42.11 -14.09
C ARG A 399 16.08 -40.63 -14.27
N VAL A 400 15.82 -39.94 -13.18
CA VAL A 400 15.27 -38.59 -13.18
C VAL A 400 16.30 -37.56 -12.75
N GLY A 401 16.45 -36.49 -13.54
CA GLY A 401 17.12 -35.26 -13.13
C GLY A 401 16.07 -34.23 -12.71
N LEU A 402 16.37 -33.44 -11.67
CA LEU A 402 15.46 -32.40 -11.19
C LEU A 402 16.15 -31.03 -11.21
N ILE A 403 15.60 -30.11 -12.01
CA ILE A 403 15.99 -28.68 -12.00
C ILE A 403 15.10 -27.99 -10.98
N THR A 404 15.69 -27.51 -9.89
CA THR A 404 14.95 -26.92 -8.76
C THR A 404 15.80 -26.02 -7.89
N ASN A 405 15.15 -25.32 -6.99
CA ASN A 405 15.75 -24.53 -5.90
C ASN A 405 14.85 -24.59 -4.65
N GLN A 406 15.09 -23.71 -3.67
CA GLN A 406 14.32 -23.62 -2.42
C GLN A 406 12.81 -23.37 -2.63
N THR A 407 12.37 -22.84 -3.77
CA THR A 407 10.96 -22.61 -4.08
C THR A 407 10.21 -23.87 -4.47
N GLY A 408 10.91 -24.97 -4.75
CA GLY A 408 10.34 -26.27 -5.09
C GLY A 408 9.69 -26.95 -3.89
N VAL A 409 8.67 -26.33 -3.32
CA VAL A 409 7.90 -26.85 -2.17
C VAL A 409 6.42 -26.98 -2.51
N ASP A 410 5.75 -27.90 -1.82
CA ASP A 410 4.30 -28.05 -1.84
C ASP A 410 3.61 -27.04 -0.88
N ARG A 411 2.29 -27.06 -0.82
CA ARG A 411 1.50 -26.17 0.06
C ARG A 411 1.82 -26.31 1.55
N GLN A 412 2.41 -27.43 1.98
CA GLN A 412 2.84 -27.68 3.36
C GLN A 412 4.32 -27.32 3.59
N GLY A 413 5.00 -26.75 2.59
CA GLY A 413 6.40 -26.38 2.67
C GLY A 413 7.36 -27.58 2.55
N ARG A 414 6.90 -28.76 2.09
CA ARG A 414 7.74 -29.96 1.92
C ARG A 414 8.46 -29.88 0.57
N ARG A 415 9.76 -30.15 0.56
CA ARG A 415 10.57 -30.07 -0.66
C ARG A 415 10.17 -31.12 -1.69
N ASN A 416 10.16 -30.74 -2.96
CA ASN A 416 9.93 -31.64 -4.08
C ASN A 416 10.90 -32.83 -4.09
N ILE A 417 12.18 -32.61 -3.74
CA ILE A 417 13.21 -33.65 -3.61
C ILE A 417 12.76 -34.75 -2.66
N ASP A 418 12.29 -34.37 -1.47
CA ASP A 418 11.88 -35.31 -0.42
C ASP A 418 10.60 -36.04 -0.79
N LEU A 419 9.63 -35.33 -1.39
CA LEU A 419 8.38 -35.91 -1.87
C LEU A 419 8.62 -36.95 -2.97
N MET A 420 9.46 -36.65 -3.96
CA MET A 420 9.78 -37.57 -5.05
C MET A 420 10.51 -38.85 -4.53
N ARG A 421 11.48 -38.67 -3.62
CA ARG A 421 12.20 -39.78 -3.01
C ARG A 421 11.29 -40.67 -2.15
N ALA A 422 10.45 -40.05 -1.32
CA ALA A 422 9.48 -40.77 -0.52
C ALA A 422 8.49 -41.58 -1.39
N ALA A 423 8.15 -41.07 -2.57
CA ALA A 423 7.35 -41.76 -3.55
C ALA A 423 8.13 -42.87 -4.33
N GLY A 424 9.44 -43.04 -4.11
CA GLY A 424 10.26 -44.04 -4.78
C GLY A 424 10.67 -43.65 -6.21
N VAL A 425 10.72 -42.35 -6.54
CA VAL A 425 11.31 -41.86 -7.78
C VAL A 425 12.83 -42.00 -7.71
N ASN A 426 13.46 -42.54 -8.75
CA ASN A 426 14.92 -42.67 -8.83
C ASN A 426 15.54 -41.31 -9.29
N LEU A 427 15.69 -40.37 -8.32
CA LEU A 427 16.40 -39.11 -8.54
C LEU A 427 17.91 -39.40 -8.62
N VAL A 428 18.52 -39.11 -9.77
CA VAL A 428 19.95 -39.35 -10.06
C VAL A 428 20.78 -38.15 -9.76
N THR A 429 20.28 -36.96 -10.10
CA THR A 429 21.03 -35.69 -9.96
C THR A 429 20.05 -34.52 -9.82
N LEU A 430 20.51 -33.48 -9.14
CA LEU A 430 19.85 -32.19 -9.07
C LEU A 430 20.59 -31.18 -9.94
N PHE A 431 19.85 -30.21 -10.49
CA PHE A 431 20.39 -29.06 -11.19
C PHE A 431 19.91 -27.79 -10.50
N ALA A 432 20.85 -26.93 -10.14
CA ALA A 432 20.53 -25.64 -9.51
C ALA A 432 20.69 -24.50 -10.52
N PRO A 433 19.66 -23.62 -10.64
CA PRO A 433 19.75 -22.41 -11.47
C PRO A 433 20.63 -21.35 -10.77
N GLU A 434 20.56 -20.10 -11.25
CA GLU A 434 21.11 -18.94 -10.59
C GLU A 434 20.71 -18.91 -9.10
N HIS A 435 21.57 -18.40 -8.21
CA HIS A 435 21.45 -18.40 -6.75
C HIS A 435 21.62 -19.76 -6.05
N GLY A 436 21.81 -20.88 -6.79
CA GLY A 436 22.06 -22.22 -6.21
C GLY A 436 20.80 -22.93 -5.70
N ILE A 437 20.98 -24.14 -5.16
CA ILE A 437 19.84 -24.98 -4.70
C ILE A 437 19.13 -24.37 -3.48
N ALA A 438 19.82 -23.60 -2.66
CA ALA A 438 19.26 -22.93 -1.49
C ALA A 438 18.77 -21.49 -1.77
N GLY A 439 18.98 -20.98 -2.97
CA GLY A 439 18.58 -19.62 -3.37
C GLY A 439 19.27 -18.49 -2.58
N ALA A 440 20.40 -18.78 -1.95
CA ALA A 440 21.03 -17.87 -1.01
C ALA A 440 22.30 -17.17 -1.54
N VAL A 441 22.77 -17.57 -2.73
CA VAL A 441 24.04 -17.11 -3.29
C VAL A 441 23.78 -16.02 -4.33
N ASP A 442 24.44 -14.87 -4.16
CA ASP A 442 24.34 -13.73 -5.09
C ASP A 442 25.72 -13.45 -5.73
N VAL A 443 26.23 -14.44 -6.48
CA VAL A 443 27.51 -14.39 -7.19
C VAL A 443 27.41 -15.01 -8.58
N ASP A 444 28.25 -14.58 -9.50
CA ASP A 444 28.25 -14.98 -10.92
C ASP A 444 28.74 -16.42 -11.18
N ASN A 445 29.43 -17.04 -10.23
CA ASN A 445 30.01 -18.36 -10.42
C ASN A 445 29.69 -19.30 -9.25
N ILE A 446 28.73 -20.19 -9.46
CA ILE A 446 28.22 -21.13 -8.45
C ILE A 446 28.82 -22.51 -8.70
N ALA A 447 29.54 -23.06 -7.72
CA ALA A 447 30.14 -24.38 -7.81
C ALA A 447 29.10 -25.50 -7.74
N ASP A 448 29.44 -26.67 -8.29
CA ASP A 448 28.72 -27.91 -8.03
C ASP A 448 28.82 -28.25 -6.54
N GLU A 449 27.76 -28.78 -5.94
CA GLU A 449 27.68 -29.12 -4.52
C GLU A 449 26.94 -30.44 -4.28
N VAL A 450 26.71 -30.77 -3.01
CA VAL A 450 25.87 -31.91 -2.61
C VAL A 450 24.76 -31.39 -1.70
N ASP A 451 23.50 -31.72 -2.03
CA ASP A 451 22.38 -31.45 -1.13
C ASP A 451 22.54 -32.30 0.12
N LYS A 452 22.85 -31.67 1.24
CA LYS A 452 23.18 -32.36 2.50
C LYS A 452 22.06 -33.23 3.04
N ALA A 453 20.80 -32.87 2.77
CA ALA A 453 19.64 -33.61 3.27
C ALA A 453 19.36 -34.87 2.45
N SER A 454 19.54 -34.84 1.13
CA SER A 454 19.30 -36.00 0.26
C SER A 454 20.56 -36.80 -0.08
N GLY A 455 21.74 -36.21 0.06
CA GLY A 455 23.01 -36.79 -0.41
C GLY A 455 23.18 -36.73 -1.92
N LEU A 456 22.28 -36.10 -2.67
CA LEU A 456 22.34 -36.04 -4.13
C LEU A 456 23.31 -34.97 -4.60
N ARG A 457 24.02 -35.28 -5.70
CA ARG A 457 24.88 -34.30 -6.37
C ARG A 457 24.02 -33.19 -7.00
N VAL A 458 24.41 -31.94 -6.76
CA VAL A 458 23.84 -30.74 -7.37
C VAL A 458 24.81 -30.20 -8.41
N ARG A 459 24.40 -30.18 -9.67
CA ARG A 459 25.15 -29.56 -10.76
C ARG A 459 24.65 -28.13 -10.95
N SER A 460 25.55 -27.16 -10.82
CA SER A 460 25.21 -25.77 -11.10
C SER A 460 25.03 -25.53 -12.59
N LEU A 461 23.95 -24.83 -12.95
CA LEU A 461 23.72 -24.34 -14.32
C LEU A 461 24.43 -23.00 -14.57
N TYR A 462 24.87 -22.32 -13.49
CA TYR A 462 25.55 -21.02 -13.51
C TYR A 462 26.91 -21.12 -12.80
N GLY A 463 27.92 -21.67 -13.49
CA GLY A 463 29.25 -21.79 -12.91
C GLY A 463 30.22 -22.55 -13.79
N ASN A 464 31.50 -22.50 -13.49
CA ASN A 464 32.56 -23.12 -14.28
C ASN A 464 32.51 -22.73 -15.77
N GLY A 465 32.19 -21.43 -16.05
CA GLY A 465 32.04 -20.92 -17.42
C GLY A 465 30.72 -21.29 -18.12
N ARG A 466 29.79 -21.91 -17.40
CA ARG A 466 28.46 -22.26 -17.89
C ARG A 466 27.45 -21.17 -17.53
N THR A 467 26.56 -20.86 -18.49
CA THR A 467 25.38 -20.00 -18.30
C THR A 467 24.10 -20.71 -18.71
N ARG A 468 24.21 -21.99 -19.13
CA ARG A 468 23.07 -22.80 -19.57
C ARG A 468 23.40 -24.31 -19.46
N VAL A 469 22.35 -25.11 -19.38
CA VAL A 469 22.41 -26.57 -19.47
C VAL A 469 22.86 -27.00 -20.88
N THR A 470 23.46 -28.19 -20.98
CA THR A 470 23.81 -28.82 -22.26
C THR A 470 23.23 -30.21 -22.34
N SER A 471 23.01 -30.71 -23.57
CA SER A 471 22.45 -32.07 -23.80
C SER A 471 23.31 -33.18 -23.20
N GLY A 472 24.61 -33.00 -23.09
CA GLY A 472 25.52 -33.92 -22.39
C GLY A 472 25.20 -34.10 -20.88
N MET A 473 24.56 -33.13 -20.25
CA MET A 473 24.13 -33.25 -18.86
C MET A 473 22.93 -34.19 -18.67
N PHE A 474 22.20 -34.48 -19.73
CA PHE A 474 20.97 -35.29 -19.73
C PHE A 474 21.16 -36.72 -20.31
N GLN A 475 22.32 -37.03 -20.87
CA GLN A 475 22.56 -38.30 -21.57
C GLN A 475 22.29 -39.57 -20.71
N GLU A 476 22.45 -39.47 -19.39
CA GLU A 476 22.21 -40.59 -18.48
C GLU A 476 20.81 -40.59 -17.87
N LEU A 477 19.93 -39.70 -18.33
CA LEU A 477 18.58 -39.51 -17.79
C LEU A 477 17.52 -40.05 -18.75
N ASP A 478 16.41 -40.52 -18.21
CA ASP A 478 15.22 -40.91 -18.96
C ASP A 478 14.15 -39.78 -18.91
N ALA A 479 14.22 -38.92 -17.88
CA ALA A 479 13.35 -37.77 -17.69
C ALA A 479 14.04 -36.65 -16.93
N VAL A 480 13.69 -35.39 -17.26
CA VAL A 480 14.05 -34.19 -16.50
C VAL A 480 12.77 -33.54 -16.01
N VAL A 481 12.76 -33.12 -14.75
CA VAL A 481 11.66 -32.36 -14.14
C VAL A 481 12.16 -30.96 -13.83
N PHE A 482 11.35 -29.96 -14.14
CA PHE A 482 11.56 -28.58 -13.74
C PHE A 482 10.48 -28.14 -12.75
N ASP A 483 10.90 -27.65 -11.57
CA ASP A 483 9.99 -27.18 -10.52
C ASP A 483 10.60 -26.01 -9.76
N ILE A 484 10.31 -24.79 -10.21
CA ILE A 484 10.80 -23.52 -9.66
C ILE A 484 9.70 -22.45 -9.78
N GLN A 485 9.53 -21.61 -8.75
CA GLN A 485 8.66 -20.43 -8.79
C GLN A 485 9.34 -19.27 -9.52
N ASP A 486 8.72 -18.79 -10.58
CA ASP A 486 9.12 -17.59 -11.33
C ASP A 486 8.43 -16.34 -10.75
N VAL A 487 8.84 -15.14 -11.23
CA VAL A 487 8.27 -13.86 -10.80
C VAL A 487 7.43 -13.13 -11.87
N GLY A 488 7.29 -13.69 -13.07
CA GLY A 488 6.45 -13.14 -14.14
C GLY A 488 7.11 -12.05 -15.01
N ALA A 489 8.42 -11.83 -14.88
CA ALA A 489 9.20 -10.87 -15.66
C ALA A 489 10.16 -11.59 -16.61
N ARG A 490 10.20 -11.18 -17.91
CA ARG A 490 11.01 -11.80 -18.96
C ARG A 490 12.48 -12.00 -18.57
N PHE A 491 13.06 -11.04 -17.88
CA PHE A 491 14.49 -11.05 -17.55
C PHE A 491 14.81 -11.77 -16.22
N TYR A 492 13.82 -12.40 -15.59
CA TYR A 492 14.10 -13.30 -14.47
C TYR A 492 14.58 -14.64 -15.03
N THR A 493 15.79 -15.03 -14.68
CA THR A 493 16.59 -16.03 -15.43
C THR A 493 16.02 -17.45 -15.39
N TYR A 494 15.07 -17.76 -14.52
CA TYR A 494 14.50 -19.11 -14.41
C TYR A 494 13.68 -19.52 -15.63
N GLY A 495 13.00 -18.59 -16.29
CA GLY A 495 12.33 -18.85 -17.56
C GLY A 495 13.32 -19.30 -18.65
N CYS A 496 14.47 -18.64 -18.76
CA CYS A 496 15.51 -19.03 -19.70
C CYS A 496 16.18 -20.38 -19.32
N ALA A 497 16.43 -20.61 -18.03
CA ALA A 497 16.97 -21.88 -17.56
C ALA A 497 16.06 -23.07 -17.93
N MET A 498 14.72 -22.86 -17.80
CA MET A 498 13.72 -23.83 -18.23
C MET A 498 13.76 -24.06 -19.76
N LEU A 499 13.74 -22.97 -20.55
CA LEU A 499 13.72 -23.07 -22.02
C LEU A 499 14.95 -23.77 -22.57
N TYR A 500 16.13 -23.46 -22.05
CA TYR A 500 17.37 -24.18 -22.37
C TYR A 500 17.27 -25.66 -21.97
N GLY A 501 16.61 -25.96 -20.85
CA GLY A 501 16.33 -27.35 -20.43
C GLY A 501 15.46 -28.10 -21.43
N VAL A 502 14.38 -27.48 -21.91
CA VAL A 502 13.47 -28.08 -22.91
C VAL A 502 14.22 -28.32 -24.25
N GLU A 503 14.96 -27.33 -24.72
CA GLU A 503 15.75 -27.43 -25.96
C GLU A 503 16.79 -28.57 -25.88
N GLU A 504 17.55 -28.64 -24.80
CA GLU A 504 18.61 -29.65 -24.63
C GLU A 504 18.05 -31.05 -24.35
N ALA A 505 16.90 -31.16 -23.70
CA ALA A 505 16.17 -32.43 -23.53
C ALA A 505 15.68 -32.95 -24.89
N ALA A 506 15.19 -32.08 -25.78
CA ALA A 506 14.82 -32.45 -27.12
C ALA A 506 16.01 -33.04 -27.90
N LYS A 507 17.19 -32.39 -27.85
CA LYS A 507 18.43 -32.85 -28.49
C LYS A 507 18.90 -34.20 -27.90
N ALA A 508 18.72 -34.42 -26.59
CA ALA A 508 19.07 -35.66 -25.92
C ALA A 508 18.01 -36.78 -26.06
N GLY A 509 16.81 -36.47 -26.61
CA GLY A 509 15.71 -37.39 -26.75
C GLY A 509 15.02 -37.74 -25.40
N VAL A 510 15.27 -36.94 -24.34
CA VAL A 510 14.80 -37.14 -22.95
C VAL A 510 13.45 -36.47 -22.76
N ALA A 511 12.54 -37.04 -21.98
CA ALA A 511 11.27 -36.45 -21.63
C ALA A 511 11.48 -35.27 -20.66
N PHE A 512 10.75 -34.15 -20.84
CA PHE A 512 10.85 -32.97 -20.00
C PHE A 512 9.49 -32.66 -19.35
N TYR A 513 9.45 -32.56 -18.04
CA TYR A 513 8.26 -32.27 -17.27
C TYR A 513 8.38 -30.89 -16.63
N VAL A 514 7.39 -30.00 -16.84
CA VAL A 514 7.28 -28.73 -16.13
C VAL A 514 6.17 -28.86 -15.08
N LEU A 515 6.52 -28.79 -13.81
CA LEU A 515 5.54 -28.70 -12.73
C LEU A 515 5.12 -27.24 -12.60
N ASP A 516 3.97 -26.91 -13.21
CA ASP A 516 3.58 -25.50 -13.38
C ASP A 516 3.19 -24.81 -12.05
N ARG A 517 3.47 -23.53 -11.97
CA ARG A 517 3.26 -22.69 -10.79
C ARG A 517 2.58 -21.37 -11.18
N PRO A 518 1.83 -20.73 -10.24
CA PRO A 518 1.20 -19.44 -10.51
C PRO A 518 2.19 -18.41 -11.03
N ASN A 519 1.76 -17.59 -12.00
CA ASN A 519 2.44 -16.33 -12.23
C ASN A 519 2.08 -15.39 -11.07
N PRO A 520 3.05 -14.96 -10.23
CA PRO A 520 2.74 -14.31 -8.97
C PRO A 520 2.14 -12.91 -9.15
N ILE A 521 2.38 -12.26 -10.27
CA ILE A 521 1.89 -10.94 -10.60
C ILE A 521 0.76 -10.98 -11.63
N THR A 522 -0.10 -11.99 -11.54
CA THR A 522 -1.26 -12.30 -12.39
C THR A 522 -0.93 -12.69 -13.84
N GLY A 523 -1.81 -13.44 -14.48
CA GLY A 523 -1.72 -13.83 -15.89
C GLY A 523 -2.46 -12.87 -16.83
N THR A 524 -3.16 -11.86 -16.31
CA THR A 524 -3.96 -10.91 -17.11
C THR A 524 -3.16 -9.70 -17.57
N HIS A 525 -2.20 -9.22 -16.78
CA HIS A 525 -1.40 -8.05 -17.11
C HIS A 525 -0.25 -8.40 -18.04
N VAL A 526 -0.13 -7.65 -19.14
CA VAL A 526 0.96 -7.72 -20.13
C VAL A 526 1.46 -6.32 -20.36
N GLU A 527 2.74 -6.08 -20.09
CA GLU A 527 3.30 -4.74 -20.10
C GLU A 527 4.70 -4.70 -20.72
N GLY A 528 5.04 -3.53 -21.25
CA GLY A 528 6.35 -3.21 -21.74
C GLY A 528 6.62 -3.67 -23.18
N PRO A 529 7.80 -3.34 -23.70
CA PRO A 529 8.16 -3.68 -25.07
C PRO A 529 8.44 -5.16 -25.24
N MET A 530 8.17 -5.67 -26.44
CA MET A 530 8.67 -6.96 -26.90
C MET A 530 10.21 -6.95 -26.97
N LEU A 531 10.79 -8.12 -26.74
CA LEU A 531 12.23 -8.32 -26.93
C LEU A 531 12.56 -8.28 -28.43
N ASP A 532 13.55 -7.47 -28.81
CA ASP A 532 14.07 -7.48 -30.17
C ASP A 532 15.00 -8.70 -30.39
N ALA A 533 14.87 -9.40 -31.53
CA ALA A 533 15.59 -10.62 -31.80
C ALA A 533 17.13 -10.48 -31.72
N ASN A 534 17.66 -9.28 -32.04
CA ASN A 534 19.10 -8.97 -31.98
C ASN A 534 19.57 -8.57 -30.54
N LEU A 535 18.69 -8.57 -29.57
CA LEU A 535 18.98 -8.29 -28.14
C LEU A 535 18.80 -9.52 -27.25
N HIS A 536 18.67 -10.71 -27.81
CA HIS A 536 18.67 -11.96 -27.07
C HIS A 536 19.91 -12.08 -26.18
N SER A 537 19.69 -12.52 -24.94
CA SER A 537 20.72 -12.68 -23.90
C SER A 537 20.28 -13.69 -22.84
N ASN A 538 21.10 -13.93 -21.80
CA ASN A 538 20.72 -14.81 -20.69
C ASN A 538 19.53 -14.29 -19.87
N VAL A 539 19.26 -12.99 -19.92
CA VAL A 539 18.11 -12.33 -19.27
C VAL A 539 16.97 -12.03 -20.25
N GLY A 540 16.99 -12.64 -21.42
CA GLY A 540 15.95 -12.50 -22.45
C GLY A 540 16.27 -13.42 -23.62
N CYS A 541 15.87 -14.67 -23.53
CA CYS A 541 16.21 -15.72 -24.49
C CYS A 541 15.06 -16.10 -25.43
N TYR A 542 13.91 -15.47 -25.27
CA TYR A 542 12.71 -15.73 -26.04
C TYR A 542 11.86 -14.46 -26.18
N ASP A 543 11.19 -14.29 -27.32
CA ASP A 543 10.47 -13.07 -27.70
C ASP A 543 9.20 -12.86 -26.85
N LEU A 544 9.38 -12.29 -25.67
CA LEU A 544 8.33 -11.93 -24.71
C LEU A 544 8.35 -10.42 -24.41
N PRO A 545 7.22 -9.85 -24.02
CA PRO A 545 7.20 -8.53 -23.38
C PRO A 545 7.86 -8.60 -21.99
N VAL A 546 8.15 -7.48 -21.39
CA VAL A 546 8.81 -7.41 -20.07
C VAL A 546 7.96 -8.12 -19.00
N ARG A 547 6.67 -7.78 -18.86
CA ARG A 547 5.70 -8.51 -18.06
C ARG A 547 4.81 -9.31 -18.99
N HIS A 548 4.96 -10.63 -18.99
CA HIS A 548 4.39 -11.48 -20.05
C HIS A 548 3.03 -12.09 -19.73
N GLY A 549 2.63 -12.13 -18.46
CA GLY A 549 1.35 -12.71 -18.04
C GLY A 549 1.15 -14.18 -18.41
N LEU A 550 2.21 -14.96 -18.46
CA LEU A 550 2.20 -16.39 -18.72
C LEU A 550 2.77 -17.16 -17.53
N THR A 551 2.36 -18.42 -17.36
CA THR A 551 3.09 -19.39 -16.51
C THR A 551 4.29 -19.95 -17.23
N LEU A 552 5.22 -20.58 -16.50
CA LEU A 552 6.37 -21.23 -17.13
C LEU A 552 5.94 -22.42 -18.01
N GLY A 553 4.89 -23.15 -17.64
CA GLY A 553 4.32 -24.21 -18.46
C GLY A 553 3.77 -23.71 -19.79
N GLU A 554 3.12 -22.55 -19.80
CA GLU A 554 2.63 -21.89 -21.00
C GLU A 554 3.79 -21.40 -21.90
N ILE A 555 4.83 -20.81 -21.31
CA ILE A 555 6.05 -20.38 -22.03
C ILE A 555 6.74 -21.58 -22.67
N ALA A 556 6.92 -22.68 -21.92
CA ALA A 556 7.53 -23.90 -22.42
C ALA A 556 6.77 -24.49 -23.61
N THR A 557 5.44 -24.54 -23.52
CA THR A 557 4.55 -25.05 -24.57
C THR A 557 4.66 -24.20 -25.84
N MET A 558 4.56 -22.87 -25.67
CA MET A 558 4.64 -21.91 -26.76
C MET A 558 5.99 -21.98 -27.47
N ALA A 559 7.09 -21.96 -26.71
CA ALA A 559 8.44 -22.01 -27.27
C ALA A 559 8.73 -23.33 -27.97
N ASN A 560 8.33 -24.50 -27.43
CA ASN A 560 8.53 -25.80 -28.05
C ASN A 560 7.89 -25.88 -29.44
N VAL A 561 6.68 -25.29 -29.59
CA VAL A 561 5.96 -25.24 -30.88
C VAL A 561 6.60 -24.25 -31.84
N GLU A 562 6.84 -23.02 -31.43
CA GLU A 562 7.33 -21.94 -32.31
C GLU A 562 8.77 -22.15 -32.76
N GLN A 563 9.64 -22.65 -31.85
CA GLN A 563 11.03 -22.95 -32.15
C GLN A 563 11.22 -24.33 -32.80
N LYS A 564 10.13 -25.10 -32.90
CA LYS A 564 10.11 -26.44 -33.51
C LYS A 564 11.13 -27.40 -32.90
N TRP A 565 11.32 -27.34 -31.57
CA TRP A 565 12.29 -28.21 -30.89
C TRP A 565 11.89 -29.70 -30.91
N GLY A 566 10.59 -29.98 -30.98
CA GLY A 566 10.08 -31.34 -30.95
C GLY A 566 10.34 -32.07 -29.60
N ALA A 567 10.48 -31.30 -28.52
CA ALA A 567 10.69 -31.87 -27.21
C ALA A 567 9.49 -32.71 -26.74
N LYS A 568 9.77 -33.85 -26.09
CA LYS A 568 8.77 -34.64 -25.37
C LYS A 568 8.39 -33.90 -24.09
N LEU A 569 7.67 -32.78 -24.23
CA LEU A 569 7.29 -31.87 -23.16
C LEU A 569 5.96 -32.27 -22.57
N GLU A 570 5.89 -32.35 -21.24
CA GLU A 570 4.66 -32.52 -20.46
C GLU A 570 4.56 -31.43 -19.40
N VAL A 571 3.49 -30.65 -19.42
CA VAL A 571 3.19 -29.66 -18.39
C VAL A 571 2.19 -30.27 -17.41
N VAL A 572 2.63 -30.47 -16.17
CA VAL A 572 1.75 -30.88 -15.07
C VAL A 572 1.02 -29.61 -14.61
N ARG A 573 -0.25 -29.50 -15.02
CA ARG A 573 -1.06 -28.30 -14.80
C ARG A 573 -1.44 -28.12 -13.35
N MET A 574 -1.58 -26.86 -12.93
CA MET A 574 -2.20 -26.50 -11.67
C MET A 574 -3.69 -26.84 -11.66
N GLU A 575 -4.24 -27.07 -10.47
CA GLU A 575 -5.68 -27.11 -10.22
C GLU A 575 -6.11 -25.86 -9.45
N ASN A 576 -7.28 -25.31 -9.80
CA ASN A 576 -7.95 -24.18 -9.14
C ASN A 576 -7.24 -22.81 -9.27
N TRP A 577 -6.26 -22.66 -10.14
CA TRP A 577 -5.69 -21.34 -10.43
C TRP A 577 -6.44 -20.65 -11.55
N GLY A 578 -6.90 -19.41 -11.30
CA GLY A 578 -7.45 -18.52 -12.29
C GLY A 578 -6.42 -17.51 -12.76
N ARG A 579 -6.43 -17.18 -14.05
CA ARG A 579 -5.45 -16.27 -14.67
C ARG A 579 -5.41 -14.87 -14.04
N ALA A 580 -6.54 -14.38 -13.52
CA ALA A 580 -6.64 -13.09 -12.85
C ALA A 580 -6.13 -13.10 -11.38
N GLU A 581 -5.78 -14.26 -10.85
CA GLU A 581 -5.33 -14.38 -9.46
C GLU A 581 -3.89 -13.90 -9.30
N TRP A 582 -3.65 -13.17 -8.21
CA TRP A 582 -2.33 -12.85 -7.69
C TRP A 582 -1.83 -13.97 -6.78
N PHE A 583 -0.54 -13.95 -6.42
CA PHE A 583 0.04 -15.04 -5.63
C PHE A 583 -0.60 -15.21 -4.24
N ASP A 584 -0.98 -14.11 -3.60
CA ASP A 584 -1.68 -14.12 -2.31
C ASP A 584 -3.10 -14.71 -2.40
N ASP A 585 -3.77 -14.60 -3.56
CA ASP A 585 -5.06 -15.25 -3.81
C ASP A 585 -4.91 -16.78 -3.98
N ALA A 586 -3.72 -17.26 -4.36
CA ALA A 586 -3.45 -18.67 -4.60
C ALA A 586 -3.34 -19.51 -3.30
N GLY A 587 -3.17 -18.85 -2.14
CA GLY A 587 -3.02 -19.51 -0.85
C GLY A 587 -1.76 -20.38 -0.75
N GLN A 588 -0.70 -20.03 -1.49
CA GLN A 588 0.61 -20.65 -1.44
C GLN A 588 1.55 -19.87 -0.51
N PRO A 589 2.46 -20.51 0.23
CA PRO A 589 3.46 -19.79 1.01
C PRO A 589 4.44 -19.07 0.06
N TRP A 590 4.72 -17.78 0.34
CA TRP A 590 5.79 -17.09 -0.35
C TRP A 590 7.13 -17.63 0.12
N VAL A 591 7.91 -18.15 -0.81
CA VAL A 591 9.31 -18.54 -0.59
C VAL A 591 10.15 -17.64 -1.50
N ASP A 592 11.03 -16.84 -0.94
CA ASP A 592 11.84 -15.88 -1.68
C ASP A 592 12.55 -16.54 -2.87
N PRO A 593 12.17 -16.22 -4.13
CA PRO A 593 12.76 -16.86 -5.32
C PRO A 593 14.26 -16.60 -5.46
N SER A 594 14.72 -15.46 -4.95
CA SER A 594 16.14 -15.06 -4.91
C SER A 594 16.40 -14.18 -3.69
N PRO A 595 17.66 -13.91 -3.30
CA PRO A 595 17.99 -13.12 -2.11
C PRO A 595 17.40 -11.72 -2.08
N ASN A 596 17.11 -11.15 -3.24
CA ASN A 596 16.54 -9.81 -3.41
C ASN A 596 15.07 -9.82 -3.85
N MET A 597 14.38 -10.96 -3.85
CA MET A 597 12.94 -11.06 -4.17
C MET A 597 12.14 -11.46 -2.93
N ARG A 598 12.06 -10.57 -1.95
CA ARG A 598 11.62 -10.86 -0.59
C ARG A 598 10.12 -10.75 -0.34
N SER A 599 9.35 -10.24 -1.31
CA SER A 599 7.91 -10.04 -1.14
C SER A 599 7.17 -10.06 -2.47
N LEU A 600 5.86 -10.30 -2.43
CA LEU A 600 4.99 -10.11 -3.59
C LEU A 600 5.00 -8.65 -4.05
N ASN A 601 5.15 -7.68 -3.15
CA ASN A 601 5.26 -6.27 -3.50
C ASN A 601 6.54 -5.99 -4.31
N ALA A 602 7.68 -6.57 -3.89
CA ALA A 602 8.91 -6.51 -4.68
C ALA A 602 8.72 -7.14 -6.08
N ALA A 603 8.07 -8.30 -6.18
CA ALA A 603 7.77 -8.95 -7.46
C ALA A 603 6.83 -8.11 -8.35
N THR A 604 5.87 -7.40 -7.75
CA THR A 604 4.94 -6.50 -8.46
C THR A 604 5.66 -5.30 -9.07
N LEU A 605 6.62 -4.72 -8.36
CA LEU A 605 7.42 -3.58 -8.80
C LEU A 605 8.58 -3.97 -9.72
N TYR A 606 9.03 -5.22 -9.63
CA TYR A 606 10.23 -5.73 -10.30
C TYR A 606 10.24 -5.51 -11.82
N PRO A 607 9.17 -5.74 -12.60
CA PRO A 607 9.20 -5.53 -14.05
C PRO A 607 9.59 -4.10 -14.47
N GLY A 608 9.34 -3.12 -13.61
CA GLY A 608 9.70 -1.72 -13.85
C GLY A 608 11.03 -1.32 -13.22
N ILE A 609 11.18 -1.51 -11.93
CA ILE A 609 12.35 -1.00 -11.21
C ILE A 609 13.63 -1.75 -11.59
N ALA A 610 13.54 -3.05 -11.88
CA ALA A 610 14.68 -3.81 -12.34
C ALA A 610 15.20 -3.38 -13.73
N LEU A 611 14.43 -2.68 -14.56
CA LEU A 611 14.95 -2.10 -15.80
C LEU A 611 16.16 -1.18 -15.57
N LEU A 612 16.30 -0.67 -14.35
CA LEU A 612 17.35 0.25 -13.92
C LEU A 612 18.46 -0.43 -13.10
N GLU A 613 18.38 -1.74 -12.88
CA GLU A 613 19.29 -2.49 -12.00
C GLU A 613 20.76 -2.45 -12.46
N THR A 614 21.00 -2.38 -13.76
CA THR A 614 22.34 -2.35 -14.34
C THR A 614 23.03 -0.99 -14.30
N GLN A 615 22.35 0.02 -13.79
CA GLN A 615 22.93 1.34 -13.58
C GLN A 615 23.96 1.28 -12.43
N LYS A 616 25.10 1.95 -12.59
CA LYS A 616 26.21 1.90 -11.63
C LYS A 616 26.18 3.03 -10.60
N GLU A 617 25.35 4.04 -10.83
CA GLU A 617 25.38 5.28 -10.05
C GLU A 617 24.25 5.37 -9.01
N TYR A 618 23.28 4.48 -9.07
CA TYR A 618 22.19 4.45 -8.11
C TYR A 618 21.70 3.02 -7.84
N SER A 619 21.21 2.82 -6.64
CA SER A 619 20.72 1.55 -6.13
C SER A 619 19.23 1.38 -6.44
N VAL A 620 18.82 0.17 -6.79
CA VAL A 620 17.41 -0.26 -6.85
C VAL A 620 16.98 -0.96 -5.56
N GLY A 621 17.60 -0.63 -4.44
CA GLY A 621 17.27 -1.17 -3.12
C GLY A 621 17.91 -2.51 -2.79
N ARG A 622 18.71 -3.14 -3.67
CA ARG A 622 19.44 -4.37 -3.36
C ARG A 622 20.34 -4.18 -2.14
N GLY A 623 20.43 -5.20 -1.30
CA GLY A 623 21.18 -5.11 -0.03
C GLY A 623 20.45 -4.36 1.08
N THR A 624 19.14 -4.13 0.94
CA THR A 624 18.25 -3.58 1.97
C THR A 624 17.07 -4.52 2.26
N ASP A 625 16.19 -4.13 3.17
CA ASP A 625 14.95 -4.86 3.44
C ASP A 625 13.86 -4.63 2.38
N ALA A 626 14.08 -3.69 1.43
CA ALA A 626 13.12 -3.31 0.40
C ALA A 626 13.76 -3.31 -1.02
N PRO A 627 14.34 -4.43 -1.48
CA PRO A 627 14.92 -4.53 -2.81
C PRO A 627 13.80 -4.41 -3.86
N PHE A 628 14.08 -3.64 -4.93
CA PHE A 628 13.15 -3.30 -6.02
C PHE A 628 11.90 -2.51 -5.58
N GLU A 629 11.77 -2.18 -4.29
CA GLU A 629 10.70 -1.32 -3.79
C GLU A 629 11.14 0.14 -3.65
N GLN A 630 12.42 0.43 -3.87
CA GLN A 630 13.01 1.76 -3.73
C GLN A 630 14.19 1.96 -4.67
N ILE A 631 14.47 3.23 -4.98
CA ILE A 631 15.63 3.65 -5.76
C ILE A 631 16.30 4.83 -5.07
N GLY A 632 17.65 4.89 -5.08
CA GLY A 632 18.36 5.99 -4.44
C GLY A 632 19.84 6.09 -4.79
N ALA A 633 20.40 7.29 -4.56
CA ALA A 633 21.81 7.60 -4.70
C ALA A 633 22.21 8.71 -3.73
N GLU A 634 23.53 8.95 -3.55
CA GLU A 634 24.03 10.04 -2.71
C GLU A 634 23.61 11.42 -3.24
N TRP A 635 23.40 11.55 -4.56
CA TRP A 635 23.04 12.79 -5.25
C TRP A 635 21.54 12.94 -5.50
N ILE A 636 20.69 11.94 -5.19
CA ILE A 636 19.24 12.04 -5.33
C ILE A 636 18.66 12.79 -4.13
N ARG A 637 17.85 13.79 -4.43
CA ARG A 637 16.96 14.44 -3.46
C ARG A 637 15.60 13.75 -3.56
N GLY A 638 15.27 12.97 -2.53
CA GLY A 638 14.08 12.12 -2.52
C GLY A 638 12.78 12.92 -2.69
N GLU A 639 12.71 14.13 -2.10
CA GLU A 639 11.56 15.01 -2.18
C GLU A 639 11.29 15.47 -3.61
N ASP A 640 12.36 15.88 -4.33
CA ASP A 640 12.24 16.35 -5.71
C ASP A 640 11.80 15.20 -6.63
N LEU A 641 12.39 14.03 -6.45
CA LEU A 641 12.07 12.84 -7.25
C LEU A 641 10.63 12.35 -6.95
N ALA A 642 10.23 12.30 -5.68
CA ALA A 642 8.87 11.92 -5.30
C ALA A 642 7.83 12.92 -5.82
N SER A 643 8.12 14.22 -5.70
CA SER A 643 7.24 15.28 -6.22
C SER A 643 7.07 15.19 -7.73
N TYR A 644 8.18 14.97 -8.47
CA TYR A 644 8.12 14.81 -9.91
C TYR A 644 7.26 13.60 -10.31
N LEU A 645 7.55 12.41 -9.75
CA LEU A 645 6.84 11.17 -10.08
C LEU A 645 5.35 11.22 -9.69
N ASN A 646 5.03 11.74 -8.50
CA ASN A 646 3.63 11.90 -8.09
C ASN A 646 2.89 12.94 -8.94
N GLY A 647 3.60 13.97 -9.45
CA GLY A 647 3.05 14.93 -10.41
C GLY A 647 2.75 14.35 -11.79
N ARG A 648 3.26 13.14 -12.11
CA ARG A 648 2.94 12.40 -13.34
C ARG A 648 1.61 11.64 -13.26
N HIS A 649 0.97 11.58 -12.07
CA HIS A 649 -0.33 10.95 -11.84
C HIS A 649 -0.39 9.46 -12.24
N LEU A 650 0.66 8.71 -11.92
CA LEU A 650 0.74 7.28 -12.20
C LEU A 650 -0.34 6.53 -11.42
N LEU A 651 -1.14 5.72 -12.12
CA LEU A 651 -2.22 4.97 -11.50
C LEU A 651 -1.68 3.84 -10.63
N GLY A 652 -2.30 3.63 -9.48
CA GLY A 652 -2.03 2.48 -8.62
C GLY A 652 -0.68 2.49 -7.90
N VAL A 653 0.09 3.58 -7.93
CA VAL A 653 1.40 3.68 -7.25
C VAL A 653 1.67 5.08 -6.72
N ARG A 654 2.45 5.16 -5.63
CA ARG A 654 2.97 6.41 -5.05
C ARG A 654 4.44 6.30 -4.75
N ALA A 655 5.14 7.40 -4.98
CA ALA A 655 6.55 7.56 -4.64
C ALA A 655 6.67 8.35 -3.33
N TYR A 656 7.43 7.82 -2.37
CA TYR A 656 7.71 8.46 -1.10
C TYR A 656 9.20 8.72 -0.93
N PRO A 657 9.62 9.92 -0.49
CA PRO A 657 11.02 10.16 -0.21
C PRO A 657 11.50 9.26 0.94
N VAL A 658 12.67 8.66 0.75
CA VAL A 658 13.31 7.79 1.75
C VAL A 658 14.80 8.06 1.84
N ARG A 659 15.40 7.64 2.95
CA ARG A 659 16.85 7.46 3.10
C ARG A 659 17.12 6.02 3.52
N PHE A 660 18.10 5.41 2.89
CA PHE A 660 18.47 4.03 3.19
C PHE A 660 19.95 3.78 2.96
N GLN A 661 20.48 2.76 3.62
CA GLN A 661 21.88 2.37 3.52
C GLN A 661 21.95 0.89 3.10
N PRO A 662 22.30 0.60 1.83
CA PRO A 662 22.50 -0.77 1.39
C PRO A 662 23.68 -1.42 2.10
N THR A 663 23.57 -2.71 2.40
CA THR A 663 24.68 -3.52 2.94
C THR A 663 25.51 -4.19 1.85
N ALA A 664 24.95 -4.24 0.63
CA ALA A 664 25.58 -4.85 -0.55
C ALA A 664 25.15 -4.11 -1.83
N SER A 665 25.76 -4.44 -2.98
CA SER A 665 25.47 -3.88 -4.29
C SER A 665 25.81 -2.37 -4.40
N VAL A 666 25.16 -1.64 -5.31
CA VAL A 666 25.45 -0.22 -5.56
C VAL A 666 25.13 0.62 -4.32
N GLY A 667 26.08 1.43 -3.88
CA GLY A 667 25.93 2.29 -2.72
C GLY A 667 26.14 1.58 -1.38
N ALA A 668 26.70 0.37 -1.35
CA ALA A 668 26.96 -0.36 -0.11
C ALA A 668 27.72 0.48 0.92
N GLY A 669 27.23 0.53 2.17
CA GLY A 669 27.80 1.29 3.28
C GLY A 669 27.55 2.80 3.22
N LYS A 670 26.89 3.34 2.18
CA LYS A 670 26.60 4.76 2.04
C LYS A 670 25.13 5.06 2.33
N MET A 671 24.87 6.22 2.93
CA MET A 671 23.52 6.72 3.10
C MET A 671 23.04 7.34 1.80
N LEU A 672 22.00 6.76 1.19
CA LEU A 672 21.43 7.19 -0.05
C LEU A 672 20.11 7.94 0.19
N GLY A 673 19.90 9.06 -0.52
CA GLY A 673 18.60 9.67 -0.66
C GLY A 673 17.86 9.06 -1.86
N GLY A 674 16.53 8.97 -1.79
CA GLY A 674 15.78 8.35 -2.88
C GLY A 674 14.28 8.33 -2.65
N VAL A 675 13.60 7.46 -3.37
CA VAL A 675 12.16 7.23 -3.23
C VAL A 675 11.86 5.75 -3.02
N ARG A 676 10.83 5.48 -2.22
CA ARG A 676 10.18 4.18 -2.10
C ARG A 676 8.85 4.22 -2.83
N PHE A 677 8.52 3.12 -3.49
CA PHE A 677 7.26 2.95 -4.20
C PHE A 677 6.29 2.13 -3.36
N VAL A 678 5.05 2.60 -3.24
CA VAL A 678 3.95 1.87 -2.62
C VAL A 678 2.88 1.66 -3.67
N VAL A 679 2.58 0.40 -3.97
CA VAL A 679 1.48 0.03 -4.84
C VAL A 679 0.18 0.23 -4.05
N THR A 680 -0.66 1.13 -4.51
CA THR A 680 -1.94 1.48 -3.87
C THR A 680 -3.12 0.76 -4.50
N ASP A 681 -2.99 0.36 -5.77
CA ASP A 681 -3.97 -0.43 -6.51
C ASP A 681 -3.25 -1.24 -7.60
N ARG A 682 -3.08 -2.53 -7.36
CA ARG A 682 -2.35 -3.44 -8.25
C ARG A 682 -3.09 -3.76 -9.55
N GLU A 683 -4.42 -3.55 -9.60
CA GLU A 683 -5.24 -3.86 -10.78
C GLU A 683 -5.06 -2.83 -11.91
N VAL A 684 -4.72 -1.59 -11.55
CA VAL A 684 -4.49 -0.51 -12.53
C VAL A 684 -3.01 -0.12 -12.63
N PHE A 685 -2.15 -0.74 -11.84
CA PHE A 685 -0.73 -0.43 -11.78
C PHE A 685 0.03 -0.97 -13.01
N ASP A 686 0.72 -0.07 -13.72
CA ASP A 686 1.65 -0.39 -14.83
C ASP A 686 3.09 -0.37 -14.29
N ALA A 687 3.63 -1.54 -13.99
CA ALA A 687 4.97 -1.66 -13.44
C ALA A 687 6.05 -1.21 -14.42
N VAL A 688 5.95 -1.59 -15.69
CA VAL A 688 6.94 -1.22 -16.70
C VAL A 688 6.86 0.26 -17.03
N GLY A 689 5.64 0.82 -17.09
CA GLY A 689 5.40 2.25 -17.21
C GLY A 689 6.09 3.04 -16.08
N LEU A 690 6.00 2.56 -14.83
CA LEU A 690 6.72 3.16 -13.70
C LEU A 690 8.24 3.17 -13.94
N GLY A 691 8.83 2.08 -14.41
CA GLY A 691 10.27 2.02 -14.69
C GLY A 691 10.72 3.06 -15.72
N VAL A 692 9.94 3.22 -16.79
CA VAL A 692 10.17 4.23 -17.84
C VAL A 692 10.01 5.66 -17.28
N GLU A 693 9.01 5.90 -16.43
CA GLU A 693 8.80 7.20 -15.77
C GLU A 693 9.95 7.54 -14.82
N VAL A 694 10.46 6.56 -14.06
CA VAL A 694 11.63 6.76 -13.19
C VAL A 694 12.88 7.08 -14.03
N ALA A 695 13.11 6.39 -15.14
CA ALA A 695 14.21 6.71 -16.07
C ALA A 695 14.09 8.15 -16.59
N GLY A 696 12.89 8.56 -17.01
CA GLY A 696 12.59 9.91 -17.44
C GLY A 696 12.80 10.96 -16.35
N ALA A 697 12.39 10.67 -15.12
CA ALA A 697 12.59 11.53 -13.96
C ALA A 697 14.08 11.71 -13.63
N ILE A 698 14.86 10.63 -13.61
CA ILE A 698 16.32 10.69 -13.40
C ILE A 698 16.97 11.56 -14.48
N ARG A 699 16.60 11.38 -15.77
CA ARG A 699 17.11 12.20 -16.85
C ARG A 699 16.76 13.69 -16.68
N ALA A 700 15.52 13.99 -16.32
CA ALA A 700 15.02 15.37 -16.20
C ALA A 700 15.63 16.12 -15.01
N LEU A 701 15.67 15.48 -13.86
CA LEU A 701 16.12 16.10 -12.60
C LEU A 701 17.64 16.04 -12.43
N TYR A 702 18.30 15.01 -12.99
CA TYR A 702 19.73 14.74 -12.80
C TYR A 702 20.40 14.46 -14.15
N PRO A 703 20.60 15.47 -15.02
CA PRO A 703 21.18 15.29 -16.34
C PRO A 703 22.52 14.55 -16.31
N GLY A 704 22.68 13.58 -17.23
CA GLY A 704 23.90 12.75 -17.33
C GLY A 704 23.98 11.56 -16.38
N ARG A 705 22.94 11.33 -15.53
CA ARG A 705 22.91 10.24 -14.56
C ARG A 705 22.14 8.99 -15.03
N LEU A 706 21.58 9.01 -16.23
CA LEU A 706 20.93 7.86 -16.86
C LEU A 706 21.77 7.42 -18.07
N ASP A 707 22.15 6.15 -18.08
CA ASP A 707 22.72 5.48 -19.28
C ASP A 707 21.74 4.42 -19.80
N PRO A 708 20.89 4.71 -20.80
CA PRO A 708 19.97 3.72 -21.35
C PRO A 708 20.65 2.48 -21.91
N GLU A 709 21.89 2.58 -22.41
CA GLU A 709 22.62 1.42 -22.93
C GLU A 709 23.03 0.42 -21.84
N ALA A 710 23.27 0.87 -20.62
CA ALA A 710 23.50 -0.03 -19.49
C ALA A 710 22.31 -0.97 -19.27
N SER A 711 21.09 -0.52 -19.53
CA SER A 711 19.84 -1.28 -19.35
C SER A 711 19.40 -2.05 -20.61
N ARG A 712 20.21 -2.11 -21.67
CA ARG A 712 19.77 -2.63 -22.97
C ARG A 712 19.23 -4.07 -22.94
N ASN A 713 19.83 -4.95 -22.15
CA ASN A 713 19.42 -6.35 -22.06
C ASN A 713 18.11 -6.53 -21.29
N LEU A 714 17.87 -5.67 -20.30
CA LEU A 714 16.65 -5.70 -19.48
C LEU A 714 15.47 -5.06 -20.23
N ILE A 715 15.69 -3.88 -20.83
CA ILE A 715 14.68 -3.23 -21.68
C ILE A 715 14.43 -4.07 -22.94
N GLY A 716 15.49 -4.59 -23.58
CA GLY A 716 15.43 -5.52 -24.69
C GLY A 716 14.77 -4.97 -25.96
N ASN A 717 14.68 -3.62 -26.11
CA ASN A 717 14.02 -2.99 -27.24
C ASN A 717 14.74 -1.71 -27.67
N ARG A 718 15.22 -1.68 -28.90
CA ARG A 718 16.02 -0.57 -29.43
C ARG A 718 15.23 0.74 -29.51
N ALA A 719 13.99 0.67 -29.94
CA ALA A 719 13.16 1.88 -30.06
C ALA A 719 12.93 2.57 -28.73
N VAL A 720 12.71 1.79 -27.66
CA VAL A 720 12.57 2.33 -26.29
C VAL A 720 13.90 2.91 -25.80
N LEU A 721 15.03 2.24 -26.04
CA LEU A 721 16.35 2.76 -25.69
C LEU A 721 16.66 4.09 -26.38
N ASP A 722 16.39 4.20 -27.67
CA ASP A 722 16.62 5.41 -28.43
C ASP A 722 15.69 6.55 -28.02
N ALA A 723 14.44 6.23 -27.69
CA ALA A 723 13.48 7.20 -27.15
C ALA A 723 13.91 7.74 -25.76
N LEU A 724 14.39 6.88 -24.88
CA LEU A 724 14.96 7.30 -23.58
C LEU A 724 16.20 8.18 -23.78
N LYS A 725 17.08 7.85 -24.75
CA LYS A 725 18.25 8.66 -25.07
C LYS A 725 17.87 10.03 -25.62
N SER A 726 16.88 10.10 -26.50
CA SER A 726 16.42 11.37 -27.08
C SER A 726 15.68 12.25 -26.07
N GLY A 727 15.20 11.69 -24.95
CA GLY A 727 14.41 12.39 -23.94
C GLY A 727 12.95 12.54 -24.35
N GLU A 728 12.42 11.59 -25.08
CA GLU A 728 10.98 11.51 -25.35
C GLU A 728 10.22 11.36 -24.05
N ASP A 729 8.99 11.91 -23.98
CA ASP A 729 8.16 11.82 -22.79
C ASP A 729 7.86 10.35 -22.42
N PRO A 730 8.07 9.95 -21.16
CA PRO A 730 7.88 8.58 -20.70
C PRO A 730 6.50 8.00 -21.00
N THR A 731 5.43 8.80 -20.90
CA THR A 731 4.06 8.36 -21.23
C THR A 731 3.94 8.00 -22.71
N SER A 732 4.60 8.75 -23.62
CA SER A 732 4.65 8.45 -25.05
C SER A 732 5.40 7.15 -25.32
N ILE A 733 6.53 6.93 -24.63
CA ILE A 733 7.33 5.70 -24.75
C ILE A 733 6.49 4.49 -24.31
N ALA A 734 5.83 4.57 -23.16
CA ALA A 734 4.97 3.50 -22.63
C ALA A 734 3.79 3.20 -23.58
N ALA A 735 3.17 4.24 -24.15
CA ALA A 735 2.07 4.07 -25.11
C ALA A 735 2.52 3.35 -26.39
N LYS A 736 3.70 3.69 -26.93
CA LYS A 736 4.28 2.99 -28.10
C LYS A 736 4.60 1.53 -27.79
N ALA A 737 5.14 1.23 -26.62
CA ALA A 737 5.42 -0.12 -26.18
C ALA A 737 4.14 -0.99 -26.11
N ARG A 738 3.03 -0.42 -25.66
CA ARG A 738 1.72 -1.12 -25.60
C ARG A 738 1.21 -1.58 -26.97
N LEU A 739 1.48 -0.85 -28.03
CA LEU A 739 1.07 -1.28 -29.38
C LEU A 739 1.65 -2.62 -29.79
N THR A 740 2.78 -3.03 -29.24
CA THR A 740 3.42 -4.33 -29.52
C THR A 740 2.84 -5.46 -28.68
N THR A 741 2.20 -5.15 -27.54
CA THR A 741 1.60 -6.16 -26.65
C THR A 741 0.30 -6.74 -27.17
N ASP A 742 -0.48 -5.99 -27.95
CA ASP A 742 -1.74 -6.48 -28.53
C ASP A 742 -1.47 -7.67 -29.51
N ALA A 743 -0.43 -7.59 -30.32
CA ALA A 743 -0.01 -8.68 -31.17
C ALA A 743 0.45 -9.91 -30.37
N PHE A 744 1.11 -9.68 -29.23
CA PHE A 744 1.52 -10.75 -28.34
C PHE A 744 0.33 -11.41 -27.63
N LEU A 745 -0.69 -10.67 -27.23
CA LEU A 745 -1.92 -11.24 -26.66
C LEU A 745 -2.60 -12.21 -27.61
N ALA A 746 -2.68 -11.87 -28.90
CA ALA A 746 -3.17 -12.78 -29.95
C ALA A 746 -2.25 -14.00 -30.11
N ARG A 747 -0.92 -13.79 -30.14
CA ARG A 747 0.09 -14.84 -30.30
C ARG A 747 0.08 -15.85 -29.16
N ARG A 748 -0.05 -15.41 -27.89
CA ARG A 748 -0.07 -16.30 -26.71
C ARG A 748 -1.37 -17.07 -26.53
N SER A 749 -2.49 -16.55 -27.08
CA SER A 749 -3.84 -17.11 -26.84
C SER A 749 -3.98 -18.61 -27.05
N PRO A 750 -3.41 -19.25 -28.11
CA PRO A 750 -3.53 -20.70 -28.32
C PRO A 750 -2.77 -21.54 -27.27
N PHE A 751 -1.88 -20.95 -26.50
CA PHE A 751 -0.99 -21.63 -25.55
C PHE A 751 -1.43 -21.47 -24.10
N LEU A 752 -2.52 -20.74 -23.85
CA LEU A 752 -3.03 -20.53 -22.49
C LEU A 752 -3.62 -21.84 -21.96
N LEU A 753 -3.12 -22.26 -20.79
CA LEU A 753 -3.53 -23.49 -20.11
C LEU A 753 -4.62 -23.25 -19.08
N TYR A 754 -4.81 -22.00 -18.67
CA TYR A 754 -5.73 -21.58 -17.60
C TYR A 754 -6.61 -20.42 -18.08
N GLN A 755 -7.82 -20.31 -17.50
CA GLN A 755 -8.81 -19.28 -17.82
C GLN A 755 -8.77 -18.10 -16.84
#